data_ae6b1a06bccaeaf2b5012d1228d59a8c
#
_entry.id   ae6b1a06bccaeaf2b5012d1228d59a8c
#
_cell.length_a   1.000
_cell.length_b   1.000
_cell.length_c   1.000
_cell.angle_alpha   90.00
_cell.angle_beta   90.00
_cell.angle_gamma   90.00
#
_symmetry.space_group_name_H-M   'P 1'
#
loop_
_entity.id
_entity.type
_entity.pdbx_description
1 polymer ?
#
loop_
_entity_poly.entity_id
_entity_poly.type
_entity_poly.pdbx_seq_one_letter_code
_entity_poly.pdbx_strand_id
1 'polypeptide(L)'
;MNTALSWIKAYVPDLSCTDQEYFDAMTLTGTKVEGYERMDKNLEKIVIGQIEKIEKHPDADKLIICQVNVGDRTIQIVTGAPNVKEGDKVPVVLDGGKVAGGHDGSPLPEDGIKIKAGKLRGIESDGMMCSIEELGSSRDMYPEAPENGIYIFDDDVEVGTDAVEALGLHDTVFEYEITSNRVDCYSILGIAREAAATFRKPFIPPVVEVHENGENVHDYVDVEVQDTDLCTRYCARVCKNIKIAPSPKWMQRRLAAAGIRPINNLVDITNYVMAEYGQPMHAYDLDTIAGHKIIVRRAKDGDEFETLDGQIRKLDNQVLMICDAEKEVGIAGIMGGENSKITDDVHTVLFEAATFNGPNIRKSAKRIGMRTEASGIFEKGLDPVNAEAAIDRACQLIEELGCGEVVGGMVDVCEPIKPLRRIPFEPEKINRFLGTDITKEQMLEYFGRIELAYDEAVNEIVVPSFRQDLEGFADIAEEVARFYGYDKIPTTLPSGEATTGKLSFEERIEQKARDIAEYCGFSQGMSYSFESPKVFDKLLIPADSKLRKTVTILNPLGEDYSIMRTTSLNGMLTSLATNYNRRNKDVRLYEIGNIYLPKALPLTELPDERMQFTLGFYGEGDFFTMKGVIEEFLEHIGMKKKAEYDPNAQKPWLHPGRQANVVYDGTVIGYLGEVHPKVMANYGIGQRTYVAVLDMPAVDGFASFDRKYEGIAKYPAVTRDISMVVPRTVLVGQIEKILAQRGGKILESYSLFDIYEGTQIKEGYKSIAYTLTFRAKDKTLEDAEITAAMKKILNGLEQLGIELRQ
;
A
#
# COMPACT_ATOMS: atom_id res chain seq x y z
N MET A 1 13.82 -3.97 -7.59
CA MET A 1 15.14 -4.57 -7.93
C MET A 1 15.76 -3.75 -9.04
N ASN A 2 17.04 -3.36 -8.89
CA ASN A 2 17.77 -2.59 -9.92
C ASN A 2 18.65 -3.53 -10.74
N THR A 3 18.67 -3.32 -12.06
CA THR A 3 19.38 -4.21 -13.01
C THR A 3 20.00 -3.39 -14.12
N ALA A 4 21.31 -3.50 -14.29
CA ALA A 4 22.02 -2.87 -15.41
C ALA A 4 21.74 -3.60 -16.73
N LEU A 5 21.49 -2.86 -17.78
CA LEU A 5 21.26 -3.42 -19.12
C LEU A 5 22.49 -4.21 -19.64
N SER A 6 23.70 -3.73 -19.33
CA SER A 6 24.94 -4.42 -19.69
C SER A 6 25.04 -5.81 -19.04
N TRP A 7 24.54 -5.97 -17.80
CA TRP A 7 24.54 -7.25 -17.12
C TRP A 7 23.52 -8.21 -17.73
N ILE A 8 22.32 -7.72 -18.12
CA ILE A 8 21.36 -8.50 -18.89
C ILE A 8 21.95 -8.95 -20.25
N LYS A 9 22.62 -8.03 -20.97
CA LYS A 9 23.28 -8.34 -22.24
C LYS A 9 24.39 -9.37 -22.12
N ALA A 10 25.01 -9.53 -20.97
CA ALA A 10 25.97 -10.60 -20.72
C ALA A 10 25.36 -12.01 -20.90
N TYR A 11 24.04 -12.16 -20.65
CA TYR A 11 23.29 -13.41 -20.82
C TYR A 11 22.34 -13.40 -22.03
N VAL A 12 22.12 -12.24 -22.64
CA VAL A 12 21.36 -12.06 -23.88
C VAL A 12 22.17 -11.20 -24.86
N PRO A 13 23.30 -11.71 -25.39
CA PRO A 13 24.25 -10.89 -26.12
C PRO A 13 23.66 -10.26 -27.40
N ASP A 14 22.65 -10.90 -28.00
CA ASP A 14 22.00 -10.39 -29.22
C ASP A 14 20.86 -9.39 -28.90
N LEU A 15 20.71 -8.95 -27.67
CA LEU A 15 19.72 -7.97 -27.27
C LEU A 15 20.05 -6.58 -27.81
N SER A 16 19.25 -6.11 -28.76
CA SER A 16 19.38 -4.79 -29.38
C SER A 16 18.04 -4.08 -29.36
N CYS A 17 17.93 -3.06 -28.55
CA CYS A 17 16.73 -2.21 -28.36
C CYS A 17 17.15 -0.90 -27.73
N THR A 18 16.30 0.10 -27.86
CA THR A 18 16.40 1.34 -27.06
C THR A 18 15.92 1.09 -25.62
N ASP A 19 16.30 1.97 -24.69
CA ASP A 19 15.86 1.87 -23.31
C ASP A 19 14.33 1.89 -23.18
N GLN A 20 13.66 2.71 -23.98
CA GLN A 20 12.17 2.79 -23.99
C GLN A 20 11.54 1.51 -24.56
N GLU A 21 12.09 0.95 -25.64
CA GLU A 21 11.59 -0.33 -26.18
C GLU A 21 11.76 -1.46 -25.17
N TYR A 22 12.86 -1.47 -24.42
CA TYR A 22 13.09 -2.45 -23.37
C TYR A 22 12.06 -2.30 -22.25
N PHE A 23 11.88 -1.08 -21.75
CA PHE A 23 10.89 -0.74 -20.72
C PHE A 23 9.48 -1.19 -21.09
N ASP A 24 9.02 -0.80 -22.30
CA ASP A 24 7.67 -1.10 -22.78
C ASP A 24 7.47 -2.61 -22.98
N ALA A 25 8.43 -3.28 -23.63
CA ALA A 25 8.32 -4.69 -23.96
C ALA A 25 8.31 -5.58 -22.69
N MET A 26 9.22 -5.33 -21.74
CA MET A 26 9.26 -6.09 -20.49
C MET A 26 7.99 -5.91 -19.68
N THR A 27 7.47 -4.69 -19.57
CA THR A 27 6.21 -4.41 -18.88
C THR A 27 5.02 -5.09 -19.56
N LEU A 28 4.92 -5.01 -20.88
CA LEU A 28 3.83 -5.64 -21.64
C LEU A 28 3.83 -7.17 -21.57
N THR A 29 4.98 -7.78 -21.37
CA THR A 29 5.11 -9.24 -21.24
C THR A 29 5.04 -9.73 -19.78
N GLY A 30 4.69 -8.84 -18.82
CA GLY A 30 4.37 -9.21 -17.46
C GLY A 30 5.48 -9.03 -16.43
N THR A 31 6.68 -8.58 -16.85
CA THR A 31 7.77 -8.23 -15.94
C THR A 31 7.84 -6.71 -15.81
N LYS A 32 7.07 -6.16 -14.87
CA LYS A 32 6.85 -4.71 -14.75
C LYS A 32 8.13 -3.96 -14.43
N VAL A 33 8.47 -3.02 -15.30
CA VAL A 33 9.51 -2.01 -15.07
C VAL A 33 8.83 -0.73 -14.55
N GLU A 34 9.30 -0.20 -13.42
CA GLU A 34 8.79 1.05 -12.84
C GLU A 34 9.42 2.28 -13.49
N GLY A 35 10.68 2.16 -13.86
CA GLY A 35 11.43 3.24 -14.48
C GLY A 35 12.81 2.79 -14.92
N TYR A 36 13.52 3.69 -15.57
CA TYR A 36 14.93 3.49 -15.87
C TYR A 36 15.72 4.80 -15.76
N GLU A 37 16.99 4.68 -15.45
CA GLU A 37 17.91 5.80 -15.37
C GLU A 37 19.20 5.49 -16.09
N ARG A 38 19.62 6.42 -16.93
CA ARG A 38 20.94 6.35 -17.59
C ARG A 38 22.00 6.84 -16.61
N MET A 39 23.01 6.04 -16.36
CA MET A 39 24.11 6.40 -15.46
C MET A 39 24.97 7.53 -16.04
N ASP A 40 25.00 7.69 -17.36
CA ASP A 40 25.68 8.79 -18.06
C ASP A 40 24.80 10.05 -18.24
N LYS A 41 23.67 10.14 -17.56
CA LYS A 41 22.78 11.31 -17.65
C LYS A 41 23.54 12.60 -17.31
N ASN A 42 23.51 13.57 -18.23
CA ASN A 42 24.23 14.83 -18.11
C ASN A 42 25.76 14.74 -18.10
N LEU A 43 26.35 13.65 -18.57
CA LEU A 43 27.79 13.52 -18.75
C LEU A 43 28.14 13.72 -20.24
N GLU A 44 28.82 14.83 -20.55
CA GLU A 44 29.15 15.14 -21.94
C GLU A 44 30.61 15.62 -22.02
N LYS A 45 31.37 15.11 -22.99
CA LYS A 45 32.76 15.50 -23.31
C LYS A 45 33.70 15.34 -22.12
N ILE A 46 33.64 14.18 -21.47
CA ILE A 46 34.54 13.85 -20.35
C ILE A 46 35.58 12.83 -20.85
N VAL A 47 36.83 13.23 -20.81
CA VAL A 47 37.94 12.39 -21.30
C VAL A 47 38.93 12.07 -20.18
N ILE A 48 39.72 11.05 -20.35
CA ILE A 48 40.83 10.74 -19.47
C ILE A 48 41.98 11.72 -19.77
N GLY A 49 42.32 12.55 -18.82
CA GLY A 49 43.47 13.46 -18.87
C GLY A 49 44.64 13.00 -18.01
N GLN A 50 45.86 13.19 -18.45
CA GLN A 50 47.04 12.97 -17.63
C GLN A 50 47.69 14.30 -17.22
N ILE A 51 47.95 14.46 -15.93
CA ILE A 51 48.56 15.65 -15.36
C ILE A 51 50.06 15.59 -15.66
N GLU A 52 50.54 16.45 -16.56
CA GLU A 52 51.97 16.51 -16.94
C GLU A 52 52.78 17.41 -16.02
N LYS A 53 52.17 18.50 -15.51
CA LYS A 53 52.88 19.48 -14.68
C LYS A 53 51.91 20.16 -13.71
N ILE A 54 52.39 20.44 -12.51
CA ILE A 54 51.67 21.18 -11.47
C ILE A 54 52.47 22.41 -11.03
N GLU A 55 51.83 23.59 -11.06
CA GLU A 55 52.43 24.84 -10.57
C GLU A 55 51.53 25.48 -9.51
N LYS A 56 52.11 26.24 -8.58
CA LYS A 56 51.34 26.99 -7.58
C LYS A 56 50.65 28.19 -8.23
N HIS A 57 49.41 28.44 -7.84
CA HIS A 57 48.72 29.65 -8.26
C HIS A 57 49.36 30.91 -7.65
N PRO A 58 49.70 31.98 -8.46
CA PRO A 58 50.43 33.13 -7.96
C PRO A 58 49.65 33.93 -6.89
N ASP A 59 48.30 33.99 -6.97
CA ASP A 59 47.45 34.84 -6.12
C ASP A 59 46.49 34.04 -5.23
N ALA A 60 46.69 32.70 -5.08
CA ALA A 60 45.76 31.89 -4.27
C ALA A 60 46.46 30.65 -3.65
N ASP A 61 46.62 30.64 -2.33
CA ASP A 61 47.33 29.57 -1.61
C ASP A 61 46.70 28.16 -1.72
N LYS A 62 45.40 28.08 -2.00
CA LYS A 62 44.66 26.83 -2.11
C LYS A 62 44.43 26.34 -3.53
N LEU A 63 44.93 27.08 -4.54
CA LEU A 63 44.76 26.72 -5.95
C LEU A 63 46.09 26.27 -6.55
N ILE A 64 46.02 25.32 -7.45
CA ILE A 64 47.13 24.87 -8.28
C ILE A 64 46.74 24.95 -9.76
N ILE A 65 47.76 25.14 -10.61
CA ILE A 65 47.62 25.19 -12.06
C ILE A 65 48.21 23.90 -12.60
N CYS A 66 47.37 23.11 -13.30
CA CYS A 66 47.73 21.84 -13.88
C CYS A 66 47.80 21.96 -15.39
N GLN A 67 48.90 21.46 -16.02
CA GLN A 67 48.97 21.20 -17.45
C GLN A 67 48.56 19.76 -17.65
N VAL A 68 47.41 19.53 -18.37
CA VAL A 68 46.75 18.24 -18.47
C VAL A 68 46.70 17.83 -19.93
N ASN A 69 47.36 16.75 -20.26
CA ASN A 69 47.30 16.11 -21.60
C ASN A 69 45.95 15.39 -21.73
N VAL A 70 45.13 15.78 -22.70
CA VAL A 70 43.80 15.17 -22.98
C VAL A 70 43.80 14.34 -24.26
N GLY A 71 44.97 13.90 -24.68
CA GLY A 71 45.18 13.01 -25.82
C GLY A 71 45.61 13.76 -27.08
N ASP A 72 44.82 14.67 -27.59
CA ASP A 72 45.09 15.46 -28.80
C ASP A 72 45.83 16.76 -28.52
N ARG A 73 45.82 17.23 -27.29
CA ARG A 73 46.48 18.47 -26.85
C ARG A 73 46.64 18.51 -25.31
N THR A 74 47.49 19.44 -24.86
CA THR A 74 47.58 19.79 -23.43
C THR A 74 46.80 21.04 -23.15
N ILE A 75 45.93 20.98 -22.12
CA ILE A 75 45.12 22.12 -21.66
C ILE A 75 45.51 22.51 -20.27
N GLN A 76 45.23 23.77 -19.91
CA GLN A 76 45.45 24.27 -18.56
C GLN A 76 44.21 24.21 -17.73
N ILE A 77 44.27 23.62 -16.55
CA ILE A 77 43.20 23.55 -15.59
C ILE A 77 43.65 24.09 -14.22
N VAL A 78 42.83 24.96 -13.61
CA VAL A 78 43.05 25.46 -12.26
C VAL A 78 42.12 24.71 -11.32
N THR A 79 42.66 24.10 -10.27
CA THR A 79 41.88 23.33 -9.29
C THR A 79 42.28 23.62 -7.86
N GLY A 80 41.37 23.39 -6.94
CA GLY A 80 41.63 23.40 -5.48
C GLY A 80 41.81 22.02 -4.87
N ALA A 81 41.80 20.97 -5.66
CA ALA A 81 41.92 19.60 -5.19
C ALA A 81 43.29 19.31 -4.57
N PRO A 82 43.37 18.76 -3.36
CA PRO A 82 44.60 18.52 -2.66
C PRO A 82 45.30 17.18 -2.99
N ASN A 83 44.61 16.28 -3.72
CA ASN A 83 45.03 14.89 -3.87
C ASN A 83 45.72 14.56 -5.19
N VAL A 84 45.81 15.50 -6.13
CA VAL A 84 46.39 15.25 -7.46
C VAL A 84 47.92 15.45 -7.50
N LYS A 85 48.59 14.65 -8.35
CA LYS A 85 50.06 14.66 -8.56
C LYS A 85 50.39 14.61 -10.05
N GLU A 86 51.60 15.00 -10.41
CA GLU A 86 52.14 14.81 -11.75
C GLU A 86 52.21 13.32 -12.08
N GLY A 87 51.69 12.95 -13.24
CA GLY A 87 51.54 11.58 -13.70
C GLY A 87 50.13 10.99 -13.51
N ASP A 88 49.31 11.54 -12.59
CA ASP A 88 47.97 11.03 -12.33
C ASP A 88 47.07 11.14 -13.57
N LYS A 89 46.26 10.11 -13.80
CA LYS A 89 45.21 10.07 -14.81
C LYS A 89 43.85 10.36 -14.16
N VAL A 90 43.12 11.34 -14.67
CA VAL A 90 41.93 11.90 -14.07
C VAL A 90 40.81 12.12 -15.09
N PRO A 91 39.53 12.07 -14.71
CA PRO A 91 38.43 12.47 -15.57
C PRO A 91 38.41 13.99 -15.76
N VAL A 92 38.37 14.44 -17.02
CA VAL A 92 38.44 15.86 -17.41
C VAL A 92 37.25 16.18 -18.29
N VAL A 93 36.36 17.07 -17.83
CA VAL A 93 35.33 17.65 -18.66
C VAL A 93 35.92 18.82 -19.47
N LEU A 94 35.79 18.72 -20.78
CA LEU A 94 36.30 19.73 -21.72
C LEU A 94 35.33 20.94 -21.82
N ASP A 95 35.81 22.05 -22.42
CA ASP A 95 34.98 23.23 -22.68
C ASP A 95 33.70 22.89 -23.43
N GLY A 96 32.57 23.36 -22.93
CA GLY A 96 31.23 23.11 -23.42
C GLY A 96 30.65 21.74 -23.07
N GLY A 97 31.36 20.93 -22.28
CA GLY A 97 30.87 19.67 -21.72
C GLY A 97 29.96 19.87 -20.52
N LYS A 98 29.45 18.74 -19.99
CA LYS A 98 28.56 18.71 -18.81
C LYS A 98 29.04 17.69 -17.79
N VAL A 99 28.72 18.00 -16.52
CA VAL A 99 28.78 17.08 -15.37
C VAL A 99 27.43 16.98 -14.71
N ALA A 100 27.17 15.88 -14.00
CA ALA A 100 25.87 15.62 -13.38
C ALA A 100 25.57 16.61 -12.23
N GLY A 101 26.56 17.00 -11.44
CA GLY A 101 26.34 17.88 -10.29
C GLY A 101 27.61 18.51 -9.75
N GLY A 102 27.53 19.12 -8.57
CA GLY A 102 28.65 19.65 -7.80
C GLY A 102 29.18 18.64 -6.76
N HIS A 103 30.35 18.92 -6.22
CA HIS A 103 31.01 18.08 -5.20
C HIS A 103 30.57 18.37 -3.75
N ASP A 104 29.57 19.26 -3.57
CA ASP A 104 29.16 19.75 -2.25
C ASP A 104 28.03 18.92 -1.59
N GLY A 105 27.67 17.80 -2.19
CA GLY A 105 26.59 16.91 -1.70
C GLY A 105 25.18 17.47 -1.88
N SER A 106 25.01 18.57 -2.62
CA SER A 106 23.68 19.07 -2.98
C SER A 106 22.98 18.11 -3.96
N PRO A 107 21.64 18.12 -4.00
CA PRO A 107 20.89 17.32 -4.97
C PRO A 107 21.35 17.63 -6.40
N LEU A 108 21.49 16.58 -7.22
CA LEU A 108 21.89 16.72 -8.62
C LEU A 108 20.86 17.57 -9.39
N PRO A 109 21.28 18.63 -10.11
CA PRO A 109 20.39 19.43 -10.93
C PRO A 109 19.88 18.60 -12.11
N GLU A 110 18.61 18.78 -12.47
CA GLU A 110 17.92 17.99 -13.52
C GLU A 110 18.66 18.05 -14.88
N ASP A 111 19.21 19.22 -15.22
CA ASP A 111 19.92 19.46 -16.49
C ASP A 111 21.45 19.36 -16.36
N GLY A 112 21.98 18.96 -15.22
CA GLY A 112 23.42 18.96 -14.96
C GLY A 112 24.06 20.35 -14.95
N ILE A 113 25.38 20.39 -14.85
CA ILE A 113 26.17 21.61 -14.83
C ILE A 113 27.02 21.71 -16.09
N LYS A 114 26.82 22.74 -16.89
CA LYS A 114 27.62 23.01 -18.09
C LYS A 114 28.94 23.70 -17.73
N ILE A 115 30.05 23.09 -18.09
CA ILE A 115 31.38 23.61 -17.88
C ILE A 115 31.82 24.45 -19.10
N LYS A 116 32.41 25.59 -18.84
CA LYS A 116 32.92 26.50 -19.86
C LYS A 116 34.32 26.94 -19.48
N ALA A 117 35.20 27.07 -20.50
CA ALA A 117 36.47 27.72 -20.33
C ALA A 117 36.32 29.12 -19.71
N GLY A 118 37.13 29.42 -18.75
CA GLY A 118 36.98 30.67 -17.98
C GLY A 118 38.30 31.04 -17.24
N LYS A 119 38.18 32.03 -16.32
CA LYS A 119 39.32 32.43 -15.49
C LYS A 119 38.97 32.23 -14.01
N LEU A 120 39.84 31.45 -13.35
CA LEU A 120 39.83 31.32 -11.88
C LEU A 120 40.92 32.21 -11.29
N ARG A 121 40.50 33.21 -10.52
CA ARG A 121 41.44 34.21 -9.93
C ARG A 121 42.42 34.80 -10.95
N GLY A 122 41.95 35.08 -12.17
CA GLY A 122 42.75 35.68 -13.25
C GLY A 122 43.53 34.72 -14.14
N ILE A 123 43.66 33.44 -13.78
CA ILE A 123 44.34 32.39 -14.56
C ILE A 123 43.31 31.61 -15.39
N GLU A 124 43.61 31.39 -16.66
CA GLU A 124 42.75 30.63 -17.59
C GLU A 124 42.65 29.13 -17.18
N SER A 125 41.44 28.61 -17.29
CA SER A 125 41.13 27.19 -17.08
C SER A 125 40.25 26.72 -18.21
N ASP A 126 40.72 25.76 -19.01
CA ASP A 126 40.07 25.30 -20.27
C ASP A 126 39.25 24.03 -20.08
N GLY A 127 38.80 23.75 -18.84
CA GLY A 127 38.02 22.57 -18.46
C GLY A 127 38.05 22.41 -16.94
N MET A 128 37.58 21.25 -16.50
CA MET A 128 37.56 20.92 -15.07
C MET A 128 37.91 19.43 -14.88
N MET A 129 38.74 19.13 -13.89
CA MET A 129 38.92 17.75 -13.40
C MET A 129 37.77 17.40 -12.46
N CYS A 130 37.26 16.16 -12.51
CA CYS A 130 36.03 15.78 -11.83
C CYS A 130 36.31 14.85 -10.63
N SER A 131 35.58 15.07 -9.57
CA SER A 131 35.32 14.08 -8.52
C SER A 131 34.27 13.05 -8.97
N ILE A 132 34.12 11.99 -8.19
CA ILE A 132 33.10 10.97 -8.50
C ILE A 132 31.67 11.50 -8.29
N GLU A 133 31.48 12.42 -7.38
CA GLU A 133 30.20 13.08 -7.11
C GLU A 133 29.78 13.99 -8.27
N GLU A 134 30.72 14.71 -8.89
CA GLU A 134 30.46 15.51 -10.08
C GLU A 134 30.05 14.66 -11.29
N LEU A 135 30.47 13.40 -11.30
CA LEU A 135 30.07 12.41 -12.30
C LEU A 135 28.75 11.67 -11.95
N GLY A 136 28.03 12.14 -10.93
CA GLY A 136 26.72 11.60 -10.57
C GLY A 136 26.75 10.31 -9.76
N SER A 137 27.92 9.92 -9.23
CA SER A 137 28.06 8.73 -8.40
C SER A 137 28.51 9.05 -6.97
N SER A 138 28.93 8.07 -6.20
CA SER A 138 29.33 8.24 -4.80
C SER A 138 30.48 7.31 -4.43
N ARG A 139 31.13 7.62 -3.30
CA ARG A 139 32.16 6.75 -2.70
C ARG A 139 31.61 5.40 -2.25
N ASP A 140 30.31 5.31 -1.96
CA ASP A 140 29.71 4.02 -1.62
C ASP A 140 29.75 3.06 -2.81
N MET A 141 29.68 3.59 -4.03
CA MET A 141 29.74 2.81 -5.28
C MET A 141 31.16 2.73 -5.86
N TYR A 142 32.02 3.68 -5.51
CA TYR A 142 33.43 3.77 -5.92
C TYR A 142 34.30 3.94 -4.66
N PRO A 143 34.56 2.84 -3.90
CA PRO A 143 35.26 2.93 -2.60
C PRO A 143 36.69 3.51 -2.67
N GLU A 144 37.33 3.43 -3.83
CA GLU A 144 38.64 4.00 -4.11
C GLU A 144 38.64 5.53 -4.29
N ALA A 145 37.45 6.12 -4.53
CA ALA A 145 37.35 7.56 -4.70
C ALA A 145 37.74 8.32 -3.41
N PRO A 146 38.50 9.43 -3.48
CA PRO A 146 38.88 10.20 -2.32
C PRO A 146 37.69 10.90 -1.66
N GLU A 147 37.75 11.13 -0.36
CA GLU A 147 36.69 11.83 0.38
C GLU A 147 36.47 13.28 -0.09
N ASN A 148 37.54 13.95 -0.44
CA ASN A 148 37.52 15.30 -1.00
C ASN A 148 38.63 15.39 -2.05
N GLY A 149 38.25 15.37 -3.33
CA GLY A 149 39.26 15.50 -4.38
C GLY A 149 38.78 14.90 -5.72
N ILE A 150 39.71 14.90 -6.64
CA ILE A 150 39.50 14.39 -8.00
C ILE A 150 39.62 12.87 -7.99
N TYR A 151 38.78 12.19 -8.78
CA TYR A 151 38.95 10.75 -9.03
C TYR A 151 40.25 10.49 -9.78
N ILE A 152 41.02 9.49 -9.35
CA ILE A 152 42.29 9.08 -10.00
C ILE A 152 42.12 7.67 -10.56
N PHE A 153 42.34 7.54 -11.86
CA PHE A 153 42.31 6.24 -12.52
C PHE A 153 43.59 5.45 -12.21
N ASP A 154 43.48 4.12 -12.28
CA ASP A 154 44.62 3.23 -12.32
C ASP A 154 45.45 3.44 -13.60
N ASP A 155 46.72 3.00 -13.63
CA ASP A 155 47.67 3.26 -14.72
C ASP A 155 47.36 2.60 -16.09
N ASP A 156 46.45 1.68 -16.13
CA ASP A 156 46.08 0.89 -17.33
C ASP A 156 45.11 1.59 -18.31
N VAL A 157 44.60 2.79 -17.94
CA VAL A 157 43.71 3.55 -18.82
C VAL A 157 44.47 4.40 -19.86
N GLU A 158 43.88 4.55 -21.07
CA GLU A 158 44.50 5.31 -22.16
C GLU A 158 44.09 6.80 -22.13
N VAL A 159 45.04 7.71 -22.18
CA VAL A 159 44.79 9.16 -22.16
C VAL A 159 44.07 9.61 -23.43
N GLY A 160 43.10 10.50 -23.28
CA GLY A 160 42.28 11.02 -24.38
C GLY A 160 41.07 10.15 -24.75
N THR A 161 40.93 8.98 -24.15
CA THR A 161 39.72 8.14 -24.31
C THR A 161 38.58 8.61 -23.43
N ASP A 162 37.38 8.06 -23.64
CA ASP A 162 36.18 8.40 -22.90
C ASP A 162 36.29 7.96 -21.44
N ALA A 163 36.26 8.91 -20.52
CA ALA A 163 36.30 8.67 -19.08
C ALA A 163 34.99 8.05 -18.53
N VAL A 164 33.85 8.32 -19.17
CA VAL A 164 32.54 7.77 -18.78
C VAL A 164 32.50 6.27 -19.07
N GLU A 165 33.04 5.86 -20.23
CA GLU A 165 33.25 4.45 -20.58
C GLU A 165 34.23 3.75 -19.64
N ALA A 166 35.36 4.38 -19.34
CA ALA A 166 36.38 3.83 -18.43
C ALA A 166 35.82 3.62 -17.00
N LEU A 167 34.90 4.44 -16.57
CA LEU A 167 34.18 4.29 -15.30
C LEU A 167 33.04 3.26 -15.39
N GLY A 168 32.62 2.85 -16.59
CA GLY A 168 31.48 1.95 -16.80
C GLY A 168 30.13 2.62 -16.57
N LEU A 169 30.04 3.94 -16.80
CA LEU A 169 28.84 4.73 -16.64
C LEU A 169 27.96 4.78 -17.90
N HIS A 170 28.45 4.27 -19.07
CA HIS A 170 27.60 4.10 -20.26
C HIS A 170 26.68 2.89 -20.11
N ASP A 171 25.76 2.96 -19.15
CA ASP A 171 24.81 1.91 -18.88
C ASP A 171 23.44 2.50 -18.48
N THR A 172 22.41 1.68 -18.55
CA THR A 172 21.06 2.03 -18.12
C THR A 172 20.64 1.06 -17.04
N VAL A 173 20.23 1.59 -15.90
CA VAL A 173 19.68 0.80 -14.79
C VAL A 173 18.16 0.83 -14.86
N PHE A 174 17.54 -0.35 -14.91
CA PHE A 174 16.11 -0.54 -14.88
C PHE A 174 15.65 -0.92 -13.48
N GLU A 175 14.62 -0.26 -12.96
CA GLU A 175 13.98 -0.58 -11.71
C GLU A 175 12.76 -1.48 -11.96
N TYR A 176 12.75 -2.67 -11.36
CA TYR A 176 11.66 -3.63 -11.49
C TYR A 176 10.81 -3.72 -10.22
N GLU A 177 9.49 -3.76 -10.40
CA GLU A 177 8.54 -4.19 -9.38
C GLU A 177 8.25 -5.68 -9.57
N ILE A 178 9.02 -6.53 -8.89
CA ILE A 178 8.83 -7.98 -8.95
C ILE A 178 7.73 -8.40 -7.97
N THR A 179 6.69 -9.03 -8.50
CA THR A 179 5.60 -9.60 -7.70
C THR A 179 6.07 -10.82 -6.89
N SER A 180 5.47 -11.07 -5.75
CA SER A 180 5.94 -12.12 -4.83
C SER A 180 5.77 -13.56 -5.36
N ASN A 181 5.02 -13.78 -6.43
CA ASN A 181 4.89 -15.06 -7.12
C ASN A 181 6.04 -15.35 -8.09
N ARG A 182 6.74 -14.32 -8.58
CA ARG A 182 7.84 -14.44 -9.54
C ARG A 182 9.20 -14.45 -8.82
N VAL A 183 9.39 -15.47 -7.96
CA VAL A 183 10.63 -15.63 -7.18
C VAL A 183 11.86 -15.77 -8.07
N ASP A 184 11.74 -16.40 -9.21
CA ASP A 184 12.78 -16.55 -10.24
C ASP A 184 13.32 -15.20 -10.74
N CYS A 185 12.47 -14.17 -10.79
CA CYS A 185 12.84 -12.83 -11.25
C CYS A 185 13.53 -11.96 -10.18
N TYR A 186 13.69 -12.43 -8.94
CA TYR A 186 14.56 -11.78 -7.95
C TYR A 186 16.06 -12.06 -8.22
N SER A 187 16.42 -12.25 -9.48
CA SER A 187 17.78 -12.53 -9.95
C SER A 187 18.03 -11.93 -11.33
N ILE A 188 19.29 -11.59 -11.61
CA ILE A 188 19.69 -11.13 -12.94
C ILE A 188 19.43 -12.21 -13.99
N LEU A 189 19.71 -13.48 -13.67
CA LEU A 189 19.46 -14.60 -14.57
C LEU A 189 17.97 -14.76 -14.89
N GLY A 190 17.10 -14.60 -13.89
CA GLY A 190 15.65 -14.65 -14.10
C GLY A 190 15.15 -13.51 -14.99
N ILE A 191 15.60 -12.28 -14.73
CA ILE A 191 15.28 -11.13 -15.59
C ILE A 191 15.85 -11.30 -17.01
N ALA A 192 17.08 -11.82 -17.14
CA ALA A 192 17.68 -12.06 -18.45
C ALA A 192 16.91 -13.15 -19.24
N ARG A 193 16.42 -14.20 -18.56
CA ARG A 193 15.55 -15.23 -19.17
C ARG A 193 14.25 -14.61 -19.68
N GLU A 194 13.61 -13.76 -18.89
CA GLU A 194 12.40 -13.03 -19.30
C GLU A 194 12.68 -12.06 -20.46
N ALA A 195 13.80 -11.34 -20.42
CA ALA A 195 14.21 -10.47 -21.53
C ALA A 195 14.46 -11.25 -22.81
N ALA A 196 15.16 -12.39 -22.72
CA ALA A 196 15.40 -13.29 -23.87
C ALA A 196 14.06 -13.78 -24.45
N ALA A 197 13.14 -14.22 -23.61
CA ALA A 197 11.81 -14.66 -24.03
C ALA A 197 10.99 -13.54 -24.69
N THR A 198 11.01 -12.34 -24.11
CA THR A 198 10.31 -11.14 -24.60
C THR A 198 10.84 -10.71 -25.98
N PHE A 199 12.15 -10.61 -26.12
CA PHE A 199 12.80 -10.15 -27.34
C PHE A 199 13.09 -11.28 -28.35
N ARG A 200 12.70 -12.51 -28.03
CA ARG A 200 12.93 -13.72 -28.89
C ARG A 200 14.41 -13.92 -29.19
N LYS A 201 15.25 -13.77 -28.21
CA LYS A 201 16.69 -13.94 -28.28
C LYS A 201 17.13 -15.18 -27.52
N PRO A 202 18.29 -15.76 -27.81
CA PRO A 202 18.86 -16.84 -27.00
C PRO A 202 19.17 -16.32 -25.58
N PHE A 203 18.82 -17.12 -24.56
CA PHE A 203 19.31 -16.97 -23.21
C PHE A 203 20.54 -17.86 -23.03
N ILE A 204 21.65 -17.27 -22.61
CA ILE A 204 22.96 -17.94 -22.47
C ILE A 204 23.40 -17.77 -21.01
N PRO A 205 22.97 -18.66 -20.07
CA PRO A 205 23.40 -18.61 -18.68
C PRO A 205 24.90 -18.91 -18.56
N PRO A 206 25.56 -18.53 -17.46
CA PRO A 206 26.98 -18.82 -17.23
C PRO A 206 27.21 -20.33 -17.17
N VAL A 207 28.30 -20.79 -17.79
CA VAL A 207 28.78 -22.17 -17.63
C VAL A 207 29.62 -22.21 -16.35
N VAL A 208 29.17 -22.97 -15.36
CA VAL A 208 29.85 -23.09 -14.07
C VAL A 208 30.72 -24.35 -14.07
N GLU A 209 32.03 -24.18 -13.96
CA GLU A 209 32.99 -25.24 -13.79
C GLU A 209 33.84 -24.96 -12.56
N VAL A 210 33.91 -25.92 -11.65
CA VAL A 210 34.69 -25.80 -10.39
C VAL A 210 35.88 -26.76 -10.47
N HIS A 211 37.09 -26.25 -10.31
CA HIS A 211 38.33 -27.03 -10.27
C HIS A 211 38.71 -27.32 -8.83
N GLU A 212 38.32 -28.47 -8.34
CA GLU A 212 38.58 -28.92 -6.99
C GLU A 212 40.00 -29.35 -6.74
N ASN A 213 40.58 -29.05 -5.59
CA ASN A 213 41.83 -29.67 -5.16
C ASN A 213 41.61 -31.11 -4.72
N GLY A 214 42.64 -31.86 -4.41
CA GLY A 214 42.56 -33.28 -4.10
C GLY A 214 42.12 -33.61 -2.65
N GLU A 215 41.66 -32.62 -1.88
CA GLU A 215 41.23 -32.77 -0.48
C GLU A 215 39.72 -33.05 -0.41
N ASN A 216 39.22 -33.45 0.77
CA ASN A 216 37.78 -33.75 0.94
C ASN A 216 37.13 -32.75 1.92
N VAL A 217 36.01 -32.16 1.54
CA VAL A 217 35.25 -31.23 2.36
C VAL A 217 34.86 -31.77 3.73
N HIS A 218 34.60 -33.09 3.84
CA HIS A 218 34.29 -33.75 5.09
C HIS A 218 35.47 -33.83 6.08
N ASP A 219 36.72 -33.57 5.65
CA ASP A 219 37.85 -33.43 6.55
C ASP A 219 37.89 -32.03 7.20
N TYR A 220 37.05 -31.10 6.70
CA TYR A 220 36.99 -29.72 7.13
C TYR A 220 35.71 -29.37 7.90
N VAL A 221 34.55 -29.89 7.49
CA VAL A 221 33.28 -29.56 8.11
C VAL A 221 32.25 -30.65 7.94
N ASP A 222 31.40 -30.81 8.98
CA ASP A 222 30.15 -31.58 8.95
C ASP A 222 28.94 -30.65 9.08
N VAL A 223 27.82 -31.03 8.49
CA VAL A 223 26.55 -30.29 8.61
C VAL A 223 25.43 -31.19 9.09
N GLU A 224 24.72 -30.75 10.11
CA GLU A 224 23.52 -31.41 10.65
C GLU A 224 22.32 -30.44 10.58
N VAL A 225 21.27 -30.82 9.89
CA VAL A 225 20.00 -30.08 9.88
C VAL A 225 19.02 -30.82 10.82
N GLN A 226 18.75 -30.25 11.99
CA GLN A 226 17.82 -30.82 12.97
C GLN A 226 16.36 -30.44 12.67
N ASP A 227 16.11 -29.24 12.19
CA ASP A 227 14.77 -28.74 11.90
C ASP A 227 14.53 -28.69 10.39
N THR A 228 14.32 -29.83 9.75
CA THR A 228 14.16 -30.02 8.30
C THR A 228 12.87 -29.40 7.77
N ASP A 229 11.87 -29.13 8.60
CA ASP A 229 10.66 -28.39 8.25
C ASP A 229 10.92 -26.90 8.00
N LEU A 230 12.03 -26.36 8.54
CA LEU A 230 12.44 -24.96 8.37
C LEU A 230 13.64 -24.77 7.45
N CYS A 231 14.47 -25.81 7.28
CA CYS A 231 15.58 -25.81 6.33
C CYS A 231 15.50 -27.08 5.46
N THR A 232 15.10 -26.92 4.21
CA THR A 232 14.87 -28.06 3.29
C THR A 232 16.12 -28.45 2.52
N ARG A 233 17.08 -27.56 2.37
CA ARG A 233 18.41 -27.85 1.81
C ARG A 233 19.47 -26.96 2.43
N TYR A 234 20.63 -27.51 2.71
CA TYR A 234 21.81 -26.78 3.16
C TYR A 234 23.04 -27.30 2.42
N CYS A 235 23.59 -26.46 1.55
CA CYS A 235 24.81 -26.73 0.81
C CYS A 235 25.98 -25.99 1.47
N ALA A 236 27.11 -26.66 1.63
CA ALA A 236 28.32 -26.08 2.15
C ALA A 236 29.56 -26.49 1.32
N ARG A 237 30.39 -25.51 0.97
CA ARG A 237 31.69 -25.70 0.33
C ARG A 237 32.79 -24.98 1.10
N VAL A 238 33.98 -25.52 1.05
CA VAL A 238 35.16 -24.96 1.72
C VAL A 238 36.12 -24.40 0.67
N CYS A 239 36.58 -23.20 0.92
CA CYS A 239 37.67 -22.59 0.15
C CYS A 239 38.81 -22.20 1.08
N LYS A 240 40.04 -22.47 0.70
CA LYS A 240 41.23 -22.21 1.52
C LYS A 240 42.23 -21.30 0.79
N ASN A 241 43.30 -20.92 1.52
CA ASN A 241 44.31 -20.03 1.04
C ASN A 241 43.74 -18.70 0.55
N ILE A 242 42.69 -18.24 1.26
CA ILE A 242 41.95 -17.03 0.89
C ILE A 242 42.84 -15.79 1.00
N LYS A 243 42.73 -14.90 0.00
CA LYS A 243 43.40 -13.61 -0.05
C LYS A 243 42.36 -12.52 -0.23
N ILE A 244 42.17 -11.74 0.83
CA ILE A 244 41.28 -10.60 0.79
C ILE A 244 41.92 -9.47 -0.02
N ALA A 245 41.19 -8.94 -1.00
CA ALA A 245 41.57 -7.83 -1.85
C ALA A 245 40.33 -7.09 -2.35
N PRO A 246 40.45 -5.89 -2.89
CA PRO A 246 39.35 -5.26 -3.63
C PRO A 246 38.89 -6.14 -4.81
N SER A 247 37.60 -6.19 -5.05
CA SER A 247 37.02 -6.88 -6.19
C SER A 247 37.44 -6.24 -7.52
N PRO A 248 37.50 -6.99 -8.64
CA PRO A 248 37.80 -6.39 -9.93
C PRO A 248 36.72 -5.38 -10.34
N LYS A 249 37.12 -4.38 -11.13
CA LYS A 249 36.25 -3.26 -11.54
C LYS A 249 34.94 -3.71 -12.20
N TRP A 250 34.95 -4.77 -13.00
CA TRP A 250 33.74 -5.30 -13.63
C TRP A 250 32.71 -5.78 -12.60
N MET A 251 33.16 -6.40 -11.51
CA MET A 251 32.29 -6.87 -10.43
C MET A 251 31.76 -5.69 -9.60
N GLN A 252 32.65 -4.76 -9.25
CA GLN A 252 32.26 -3.54 -8.53
C GLN A 252 31.19 -2.75 -9.30
N ARG A 253 31.36 -2.54 -10.62
CA ARG A 253 30.40 -1.83 -11.48
C ARG A 253 29.04 -2.51 -11.52
N ARG A 254 29.00 -3.83 -11.67
CA ARG A 254 27.73 -4.59 -11.66
C ARG A 254 27.01 -4.50 -10.33
N LEU A 255 27.73 -4.67 -9.23
CA LEU A 255 27.17 -4.51 -7.87
C LEU A 255 26.66 -3.09 -7.65
N ALA A 256 27.47 -2.07 -8.00
CA ALA A 256 27.08 -0.67 -7.88
C ALA A 256 25.80 -0.35 -8.65
N ALA A 257 25.68 -0.84 -9.90
CA ALA A 257 24.48 -0.65 -10.72
C ALA A 257 23.25 -1.38 -10.15
N ALA A 258 23.45 -2.47 -9.40
CA ALA A 258 22.41 -3.14 -8.65
C ALA A 258 22.08 -2.46 -7.30
N GLY A 259 22.78 -1.37 -6.94
CA GLY A 259 22.62 -0.67 -5.68
C GLY A 259 23.33 -1.34 -4.50
N ILE A 260 24.26 -2.25 -4.76
CA ILE A 260 25.02 -2.99 -3.75
C ILE A 260 26.40 -2.37 -3.62
N ARG A 261 26.76 -1.94 -2.41
CA ARG A 261 28.08 -1.37 -2.12
C ARG A 261 29.18 -2.43 -2.18
N PRO A 262 30.21 -2.29 -3.04
CA PRO A 262 31.39 -3.16 -3.03
C PRO A 262 32.17 -3.01 -1.72
N ILE A 263 32.69 -4.12 -1.18
CA ILE A 263 33.45 -4.17 0.08
C ILE A 263 34.82 -4.80 -0.13
N ASN A 264 34.87 -6.11 -0.43
CA ASN A 264 36.06 -6.86 -0.77
C ASN A 264 35.67 -8.09 -1.61
N ASN A 265 36.62 -8.72 -2.26
CA ASN A 265 36.37 -9.82 -3.19
C ASN A 265 35.50 -10.95 -2.60
N LEU A 266 35.68 -11.31 -1.34
CA LEU A 266 34.93 -12.41 -0.73
C LEU A 266 33.46 -12.05 -0.46
N VAL A 267 33.22 -10.89 0.17
CA VAL A 267 31.87 -10.39 0.43
C VAL A 267 31.14 -10.07 -0.88
N ASP A 268 31.86 -9.50 -1.82
CA ASP A 268 31.31 -9.13 -3.13
C ASP A 268 30.96 -10.37 -3.95
N ILE A 269 31.68 -11.48 -3.86
CA ILE A 269 31.30 -12.76 -4.47
C ILE A 269 29.94 -13.21 -3.94
N THR A 270 29.72 -13.21 -2.62
CA THR A 270 28.42 -13.62 -2.06
C THR A 270 27.28 -12.71 -2.49
N ASN A 271 27.51 -11.39 -2.50
CA ASN A 271 26.54 -10.41 -2.98
C ASN A 271 26.30 -10.51 -4.49
N TYR A 272 27.34 -10.76 -5.28
CA TYR A 272 27.24 -10.94 -6.71
C TYR A 272 26.40 -12.18 -7.07
N VAL A 273 26.64 -13.31 -6.41
CA VAL A 273 25.87 -14.54 -6.62
C VAL A 273 24.44 -14.36 -6.14
N MET A 274 24.22 -13.65 -5.03
CA MET A 274 22.87 -13.31 -4.58
C MET A 274 22.13 -12.50 -5.66
N ALA A 275 22.74 -11.49 -6.25
CA ALA A 275 22.14 -10.72 -7.34
C ALA A 275 21.98 -11.54 -8.62
N GLU A 276 22.99 -12.32 -9.01
CA GLU A 276 23.02 -13.10 -10.25
C GLU A 276 22.01 -14.25 -10.23
N TYR A 277 21.98 -15.06 -9.15
CA TYR A 277 21.16 -16.28 -9.00
C TYR A 277 19.88 -16.08 -8.16
N GLY A 278 19.77 -14.98 -7.44
CA GLY A 278 18.66 -14.81 -6.46
C GLY A 278 18.80 -15.70 -5.23
N GLN A 279 19.99 -16.23 -4.96
CA GLN A 279 20.30 -17.09 -3.83
C GLN A 279 21.20 -16.35 -2.84
N PRO A 280 20.66 -15.87 -1.71
CA PRO A 280 21.51 -15.32 -0.67
C PRO A 280 22.47 -16.37 -0.12
N MET A 281 23.69 -15.94 0.08
CA MET A 281 24.76 -16.79 0.58
C MET A 281 25.39 -16.17 1.82
N HIS A 282 26.03 -17.00 2.63
CA HIS A 282 26.86 -16.56 3.74
C HIS A 282 28.26 -17.17 3.65
N ALA A 283 29.23 -16.46 4.18
CA ALA A 283 30.60 -16.92 4.30
C ALA A 283 31.04 -16.85 5.75
N TYR A 284 31.50 -17.98 6.29
CA TYR A 284 32.02 -18.09 7.65
C TYR A 284 33.55 -18.24 7.62
N ASP A 285 34.24 -17.59 8.54
CA ASP A 285 35.63 -17.96 8.86
C ASP A 285 35.61 -19.33 9.56
N LEU A 286 36.04 -20.41 8.87
CA LEU A 286 35.98 -21.76 9.35
C LEU A 286 36.77 -21.98 10.64
N ASP A 287 37.84 -21.20 10.86
CA ASP A 287 38.65 -21.26 12.08
C ASP A 287 37.88 -20.77 13.32
N THR A 288 36.81 -20.01 13.14
CA THR A 288 35.91 -19.55 14.22
C THR A 288 34.78 -20.51 14.56
N ILE A 289 34.57 -21.55 13.73
CA ILE A 289 33.48 -22.53 13.86
C ILE A 289 33.94 -23.68 14.78
N ALA A 290 33.39 -23.70 16.00
CA ALA A 290 33.76 -24.69 16.98
C ALA A 290 33.38 -26.12 16.52
N GLY A 291 34.33 -27.05 16.69
CA GLY A 291 34.18 -28.45 16.33
C GLY A 291 34.06 -28.74 14.85
N HIS A 292 34.33 -27.72 13.98
CA HIS A 292 34.21 -27.85 12.53
C HIS A 292 32.83 -28.43 12.11
N LYS A 293 31.77 -28.00 12.79
CA LYS A 293 30.43 -28.52 12.59
C LYS A 293 29.40 -27.37 12.52
N ILE A 294 28.51 -27.49 11.56
CA ILE A 294 27.32 -26.61 11.46
C ILE A 294 26.09 -27.40 11.90
N ILE A 295 25.29 -26.81 12.75
CA ILE A 295 24.02 -27.36 13.24
C ILE A 295 22.90 -26.35 12.96
N VAL A 296 21.94 -26.72 12.10
CA VAL A 296 20.78 -25.88 11.79
C VAL A 296 19.63 -26.32 12.71
N ARG A 297 19.25 -25.46 13.64
CA ARG A 297 18.22 -25.76 14.65
C ARG A 297 17.47 -24.49 15.09
N ARG A 298 16.32 -24.68 15.73
CA ARG A 298 15.62 -23.58 16.38
C ARG A 298 16.41 -23.00 17.55
N ALA A 299 16.26 -21.70 17.77
CA ALA A 299 16.72 -21.05 19.00
C ALA A 299 15.93 -21.55 20.21
N LYS A 300 16.45 -21.33 21.42
CA LYS A 300 15.72 -21.54 22.68
C LYS A 300 15.04 -20.26 23.12
N ASP A 301 13.93 -20.40 23.85
CA ASP A 301 13.21 -19.26 24.39
C ASP A 301 14.10 -18.46 25.35
N GLY A 302 14.28 -17.18 25.01
CA GLY A 302 15.07 -16.23 25.80
C GLY A 302 16.55 -16.17 25.45
N ASP A 303 17.03 -16.92 24.43
CA ASP A 303 18.38 -16.75 23.92
C ASP A 303 18.61 -15.31 23.45
N GLU A 304 19.84 -14.82 23.64
CA GLU A 304 20.29 -13.51 23.17
C GLU A 304 21.44 -13.69 22.19
N PHE A 305 21.38 -13.05 21.04
CA PHE A 305 22.37 -13.20 19.98
C PHE A 305 22.78 -11.85 19.43
N GLU A 306 24.09 -11.61 19.31
CA GLU A 306 24.66 -10.40 18.73
C GLU A 306 24.87 -10.58 17.23
N THR A 307 24.15 -9.78 16.45
CA THR A 307 24.20 -9.77 14.99
C THR A 307 25.33 -8.88 14.48
N LEU A 308 25.72 -9.03 13.19
CA LEU A 308 26.78 -8.26 12.51
C LEU A 308 26.61 -6.74 12.58
N ASP A 309 25.42 -6.24 12.87
CA ASP A 309 25.15 -4.81 13.10
C ASP A 309 25.45 -4.35 14.54
N GLY A 310 26.03 -5.24 15.37
CA GLY A 310 26.40 -4.99 16.77
C GLY A 310 25.22 -4.89 17.72
N GLN A 311 24.02 -5.34 17.33
CA GLN A 311 22.85 -5.31 18.19
C GLN A 311 22.52 -6.68 18.75
N ILE A 312 22.16 -6.72 20.04
CA ILE A 312 21.70 -7.92 20.72
C ILE A 312 20.22 -8.15 20.44
N ARG A 313 19.88 -9.29 19.88
CA ARG A 313 18.51 -9.71 19.55
C ARG A 313 18.02 -10.77 20.51
N LYS A 314 16.79 -10.60 21.04
CA LYS A 314 16.11 -11.62 21.83
C LYS A 314 15.40 -12.60 20.92
N LEU A 315 15.64 -13.87 21.16
CA LEU A 315 15.15 -14.96 20.33
C LEU A 315 14.11 -15.80 21.08
N ASP A 316 13.35 -16.55 20.30
CA ASP A 316 12.46 -17.60 20.80
C ASP A 316 12.52 -18.84 19.88
N ASN A 317 11.83 -19.90 20.28
CA ASN A 317 11.85 -21.19 19.59
C ASN A 317 11.21 -21.21 18.18
N GLN A 318 10.78 -20.05 17.66
CA GLN A 318 10.28 -19.94 16.28
C GLN A 318 11.36 -19.43 15.33
N VAL A 319 12.48 -18.93 15.84
CA VAL A 319 13.59 -18.43 15.04
C VAL A 319 14.55 -19.57 14.73
N LEU A 320 14.89 -19.74 13.45
CA LEU A 320 15.88 -20.72 13.01
C LEU A 320 17.28 -20.12 13.12
N MET A 321 18.22 -20.91 13.64
CA MET A 321 19.60 -20.51 13.87
C MET A 321 20.56 -21.42 13.14
N ILE A 322 21.67 -20.82 12.71
CA ILE A 322 22.86 -21.55 12.34
C ILE A 322 23.76 -21.54 13.56
N CYS A 323 24.16 -22.73 14.01
CA CYS A 323 24.99 -22.96 15.19
C CYS A 323 26.26 -23.74 14.82
N ASP A 324 27.30 -23.58 15.60
CA ASP A 324 28.42 -24.51 15.60
C ASP A 324 28.22 -25.59 16.71
N ALA A 325 29.28 -26.33 17.07
CA ALA A 325 29.19 -27.36 18.13
C ALA A 325 28.95 -26.75 19.53
N GLU A 326 29.19 -25.48 19.76
CA GLU A 326 29.18 -24.83 21.08
C GLU A 326 28.22 -23.66 21.19
N LYS A 327 28.02 -22.88 20.11
CA LYS A 327 27.31 -21.58 20.12
C LYS A 327 26.51 -21.31 18.85
N GLU A 328 25.64 -20.35 18.89
CA GLU A 328 24.99 -19.75 17.73
C GLU A 328 25.97 -18.86 16.93
N VAL A 329 25.94 -18.98 15.59
CA VAL A 329 26.83 -18.23 14.68
C VAL A 329 26.07 -17.40 13.64
N GLY A 330 24.74 -17.60 13.53
CA GLY A 330 23.91 -16.78 12.64
C GLY A 330 22.43 -17.01 12.83
N ILE A 331 21.61 -16.02 12.46
CA ILE A 331 20.16 -16.16 12.33
C ILE A 331 19.89 -16.57 10.88
N ALA A 332 19.41 -17.79 10.70
CA ALA A 332 19.21 -18.39 9.37
C ALA A 332 18.43 -17.49 8.42
N GLY A 333 19.01 -17.17 7.27
CA GLY A 333 18.41 -16.38 6.22
C GLY A 333 18.13 -14.90 6.55
N ILE A 334 18.62 -14.41 7.70
CA ILE A 334 18.40 -13.02 8.12
C ILE A 334 19.74 -12.31 8.28
N MET A 335 20.59 -12.73 9.22
CA MET A 335 21.89 -12.07 9.43
C MET A 335 22.86 -12.99 10.18
N GLY A 336 24.14 -12.92 9.78
CA GLY A 336 25.24 -13.58 10.48
C GLY A 336 25.53 -13.00 11.87
N GLY A 337 26.34 -13.71 12.65
CA GLY A 337 26.80 -13.28 13.97
C GLY A 337 28.09 -12.48 13.93
N GLU A 338 28.25 -11.54 14.85
CA GLU A 338 29.50 -10.80 15.05
C GLU A 338 30.67 -11.75 15.37
N ASN A 339 30.36 -12.90 15.99
CA ASN A 339 31.32 -13.91 16.46
C ASN A 339 31.87 -14.84 15.35
N SER A 340 31.38 -14.74 14.12
CA SER A 340 31.78 -15.57 12.97
C SER A 340 32.02 -14.75 11.70
N LYS A 341 32.18 -13.44 11.86
CA LYS A 341 32.39 -12.53 10.73
C LYS A 341 33.74 -12.78 10.05
N ILE A 342 33.76 -12.52 8.75
CA ILE A 342 34.99 -12.52 7.95
C ILE A 342 35.84 -11.29 8.33
N THR A 343 37.12 -11.57 8.58
CA THR A 343 38.16 -10.54 8.83
C THR A 343 39.22 -10.60 7.75
N ASP A 344 40.11 -9.60 7.69
CA ASP A 344 41.20 -9.59 6.70
C ASP A 344 42.22 -10.74 6.88
N ASP A 345 42.19 -11.40 8.05
CA ASP A 345 43.09 -12.52 8.42
C ASP A 345 42.51 -13.89 8.05
N VAL A 346 41.34 -13.96 7.42
CA VAL A 346 40.71 -15.23 7.09
C VAL A 346 41.57 -16.06 6.12
N HIS A 347 41.73 -17.35 6.44
CA HIS A 347 42.49 -18.29 5.60
C HIS A 347 41.63 -19.36 4.97
N THR A 348 40.63 -19.81 5.70
CA THR A 348 39.70 -20.84 5.24
C THR A 348 38.26 -20.39 5.44
N VAL A 349 37.48 -20.44 4.36
CA VAL A 349 36.10 -19.98 4.32
C VAL A 349 35.18 -21.15 4.11
N LEU A 350 34.08 -21.17 4.87
CA LEU A 350 32.91 -22.01 4.62
C LEU A 350 31.83 -21.17 3.94
N PHE A 351 31.52 -21.49 2.71
CA PHE A 351 30.32 -20.94 2.02
C PHE A 351 29.08 -21.72 2.40
N GLU A 352 28.00 -20.98 2.62
CA GLU A 352 26.64 -21.49 2.84
C GLU A 352 25.74 -21.05 1.71
N ALA A 353 24.99 -21.97 1.11
CA ALA A 353 23.81 -21.70 0.32
C ALA A 353 22.67 -22.62 0.77
N ALA A 354 21.59 -22.06 1.27
CA ALA A 354 20.53 -22.85 1.88
C ALA A 354 19.15 -22.47 1.37
N THR A 355 18.17 -23.34 1.62
CA THR A 355 16.76 -23.06 1.35
C THR A 355 15.98 -23.16 2.66
N PHE A 356 15.54 -22.00 3.13
CA PHE A 356 14.77 -21.86 4.36
C PHE A 356 13.27 -21.68 4.09
N ASN A 357 12.45 -22.04 5.07
CA ASN A 357 11.00 -21.85 5.00
C ASN A 357 10.64 -20.35 4.98
N GLY A 358 10.19 -19.84 3.82
CA GLY A 358 9.91 -18.43 3.61
C GLY A 358 8.96 -17.81 4.63
N PRO A 359 7.78 -18.41 4.92
CA PRO A 359 6.90 -17.94 5.98
C PRO A 359 7.56 -17.84 7.36
N ASN A 360 8.48 -18.75 7.70
CA ASN A 360 9.23 -18.69 8.95
C ASN A 360 10.20 -17.51 8.93
N ILE A 361 11.00 -17.33 7.88
CA ILE A 361 11.93 -16.20 7.75
C ILE A 361 11.19 -14.86 7.88
N ARG A 362 10.06 -14.70 7.19
CA ARG A 362 9.24 -13.49 7.28
C ARG A 362 8.76 -13.20 8.69
N LYS A 363 8.24 -14.23 9.39
CA LYS A 363 7.76 -14.09 10.78
C LYS A 363 8.90 -13.78 11.74
N SER A 364 10.04 -14.44 11.57
CA SER A 364 11.23 -14.26 12.40
C SER A 364 11.83 -12.86 12.21
N ALA A 365 12.00 -12.41 10.97
CA ALA A 365 12.46 -11.04 10.64
C ALA A 365 11.58 -9.97 11.30
N LYS A 366 10.25 -10.12 11.20
CA LYS A 366 9.29 -9.21 11.86
C LYS A 366 9.40 -9.26 13.39
N ARG A 367 9.58 -10.45 13.98
CA ARG A 367 9.64 -10.67 15.42
C ARG A 367 10.87 -10.03 16.04
N ILE A 368 12.03 -10.16 15.40
CA ILE A 368 13.28 -9.55 15.87
C ILE A 368 13.45 -8.09 15.41
N GLY A 369 12.49 -7.57 14.63
CA GLY A 369 12.49 -6.19 14.13
C GLY A 369 13.59 -5.90 13.12
N MET A 370 14.02 -6.91 12.31
CA MET A 370 15.10 -6.79 11.34
C MET A 370 14.67 -7.32 9.97
N ARG A 371 14.79 -6.51 8.95
CA ARG A 371 14.62 -6.92 7.55
C ARG A 371 15.90 -6.63 6.78
N THR A 372 16.45 -7.63 6.12
CA THR A 372 17.64 -7.54 5.28
C THR A 372 17.28 -7.89 3.84
N GLU A 373 18.16 -7.60 2.87
CA GLU A 373 17.99 -8.03 1.48
C GLU A 373 17.85 -9.56 1.41
N ALA A 374 18.72 -10.29 2.10
CA ALA A 374 18.65 -11.76 2.17
C ALA A 374 17.29 -12.24 2.70
N SER A 375 16.80 -11.69 3.81
CA SER A 375 15.49 -12.08 4.37
C SER A 375 14.34 -11.73 3.43
N GLY A 376 14.46 -10.62 2.68
CA GLY A 376 13.49 -10.20 1.65
C GLY A 376 13.39 -11.18 0.48
N ILE A 377 14.48 -11.85 0.13
CA ILE A 377 14.54 -12.88 -0.91
C ILE A 377 14.08 -14.23 -0.35
N PHE A 378 14.62 -14.67 0.80
CA PHE A 378 14.24 -15.95 1.42
C PHE A 378 12.75 -16.05 1.77
N GLU A 379 12.12 -14.94 2.20
CA GLU A 379 10.68 -14.93 2.52
C GLU A 379 9.76 -15.28 1.35
N LYS A 380 10.27 -15.21 0.11
CA LYS A 380 9.51 -15.52 -1.11
C LYS A 380 9.44 -17.03 -1.40
N GLY A 381 10.32 -17.81 -0.80
CA GLY A 381 10.42 -19.25 -1.02
C GLY A 381 11.33 -19.58 -2.20
N LEU A 382 12.59 -19.84 -1.91
CA LEU A 382 13.61 -20.17 -2.94
C LEU A 382 13.48 -21.59 -3.45
N ASP A 383 13.92 -21.80 -4.67
CA ASP A 383 14.05 -23.12 -5.29
C ASP A 383 15.22 -23.89 -4.66
N PRO A 384 15.02 -25.06 -4.03
CA PRO A 384 16.10 -25.84 -3.47
C PRO A 384 17.16 -26.28 -4.49
N VAL A 385 16.78 -26.40 -5.77
CA VAL A 385 17.71 -26.78 -6.83
C VAL A 385 18.76 -25.69 -7.07
N ASN A 386 18.39 -24.43 -6.89
CA ASN A 386 19.27 -23.29 -7.17
C ASN A 386 20.44 -23.16 -6.19
N ALA A 387 20.34 -23.70 -4.98
CA ALA A 387 21.39 -23.57 -3.94
C ALA A 387 22.74 -24.16 -4.38
N GLU A 388 22.72 -25.32 -5.05
CA GLU A 388 23.91 -26.00 -5.59
C GLU A 388 24.57 -25.17 -6.71
N ALA A 389 23.79 -24.72 -7.70
CA ALA A 389 24.31 -23.91 -8.81
C ALA A 389 24.92 -22.58 -8.31
N ALA A 390 24.30 -21.96 -7.31
CA ALA A 390 24.77 -20.71 -6.73
C ALA A 390 26.08 -20.86 -5.97
N ILE A 391 26.22 -21.90 -5.15
CA ILE A 391 27.45 -22.12 -4.35
C ILE A 391 28.60 -22.52 -5.26
N ASP A 392 28.36 -23.31 -6.32
CA ASP A 392 29.36 -23.64 -7.32
C ASP A 392 29.85 -22.39 -8.09
N ARG A 393 28.91 -21.47 -8.41
CA ARG A 393 29.28 -20.19 -9.01
C ARG A 393 30.16 -19.34 -8.09
N ALA A 394 29.91 -19.31 -6.81
CA ALA A 394 30.78 -18.64 -5.84
C ALA A 394 32.18 -19.24 -5.83
N CYS A 395 32.26 -20.58 -5.84
CA CYS A 395 33.54 -21.29 -5.92
C CYS A 395 34.32 -20.98 -7.21
N GLN A 396 33.61 -21.00 -8.34
CA GLN A 396 34.21 -20.59 -9.64
C GLN A 396 34.76 -19.15 -9.60
N LEU A 397 34.03 -18.22 -8.97
CA LEU A 397 34.47 -16.83 -8.82
C LEU A 397 35.71 -16.73 -7.91
N ILE A 398 35.85 -17.55 -6.86
CA ILE A 398 37.07 -17.62 -6.06
C ILE A 398 38.28 -17.98 -6.92
N GLU A 399 38.11 -18.93 -7.84
CA GLU A 399 39.16 -19.35 -8.77
C GLU A 399 39.46 -18.30 -9.84
N GLU A 400 38.42 -17.79 -10.50
CA GLU A 400 38.54 -16.76 -11.54
C GLU A 400 39.26 -15.49 -11.04
N LEU A 401 39.01 -15.11 -9.77
CA LEU A 401 39.66 -13.97 -9.13
C LEU A 401 41.04 -14.31 -8.56
N GLY A 402 41.43 -15.58 -8.54
CA GLY A 402 42.70 -16.05 -7.96
C GLY A 402 42.83 -15.76 -6.45
N CYS A 403 41.69 -15.69 -5.75
CA CYS A 403 41.64 -15.30 -4.34
C CYS A 403 41.57 -16.50 -3.38
N GLY A 404 41.60 -17.73 -3.87
CA GLY A 404 41.58 -18.94 -3.04
C GLY A 404 41.63 -20.22 -3.87
N GLU A 405 41.54 -21.36 -3.18
CA GLU A 405 41.47 -22.72 -3.74
C GLU A 405 40.26 -23.44 -3.23
N VAL A 406 39.54 -24.15 -4.11
CA VAL A 406 38.32 -24.89 -3.74
C VAL A 406 38.68 -26.29 -3.24
N VAL A 407 38.21 -26.64 -2.05
CA VAL A 407 38.36 -28.01 -1.48
C VAL A 407 37.38 -28.94 -2.19
N GLY A 408 37.81 -30.16 -2.48
CA GLY A 408 37.00 -31.15 -3.19
C GLY A 408 35.72 -31.58 -2.46
N GLY A 409 34.65 -31.70 -3.21
CA GLY A 409 33.33 -32.08 -2.75
C GLY A 409 32.49 -30.93 -2.16
N MET A 410 31.23 -31.26 -1.89
CA MET A 410 30.24 -30.37 -1.26
C MET A 410 29.51 -31.18 -0.17
N VAL A 411 29.29 -30.57 0.98
CA VAL A 411 28.33 -31.12 1.94
C VAL A 411 26.94 -30.63 1.52
N ASP A 412 26.07 -31.60 1.20
CA ASP A 412 24.69 -31.31 0.76
C ASP A 412 23.72 -32.09 1.63
N VAL A 413 23.06 -31.42 2.55
CA VAL A 413 21.98 -31.97 3.37
C VAL A 413 20.67 -31.51 2.78
N CYS A 414 19.95 -32.42 2.13
CA CYS A 414 18.76 -32.10 1.35
C CYS A 414 17.58 -33.01 1.67
N GLU A 415 16.43 -32.44 1.99
CA GLU A 415 15.15 -33.17 1.97
C GLU A 415 14.82 -33.61 0.54
N PRO A 416 14.06 -34.69 0.33
CA PRO A 416 13.72 -35.15 -1.00
C PRO A 416 13.10 -34.05 -1.85
N ILE A 417 13.75 -33.69 -2.97
CA ILE A 417 13.24 -32.69 -3.89
C ILE A 417 11.96 -33.21 -4.52
N LYS A 418 10.90 -32.38 -4.51
CA LYS A 418 9.62 -32.71 -5.11
C LYS A 418 9.79 -32.92 -6.63
N PRO A 419 9.10 -33.90 -7.24
CA PRO A 419 9.10 -34.03 -8.69
C PRO A 419 8.54 -32.78 -9.36
N LEU A 420 9.04 -32.51 -10.56
CA LEU A 420 8.56 -31.36 -11.35
C LEU A 420 7.04 -31.45 -11.55
N ARG A 421 6.37 -30.31 -11.39
CA ARG A 421 4.93 -30.18 -11.58
C ARG A 421 4.58 -30.42 -13.05
N ARG A 422 3.46 -31.10 -13.27
CA ARG A 422 2.93 -31.41 -14.59
C ARG A 422 1.51 -30.87 -14.69
N ILE A 423 1.22 -30.13 -15.75
CA ILE A 423 -0.09 -29.49 -15.97
C ILE A 423 -0.65 -29.96 -17.32
N PRO A 424 -1.88 -30.49 -17.37
CA PRO A 424 -2.52 -30.87 -18.62
C PRO A 424 -2.56 -29.71 -19.62
N PHE A 425 -2.16 -29.97 -20.88
CA PHE A 425 -2.15 -28.96 -21.93
C PHE A 425 -3.41 -29.03 -22.78
N GLU A 426 -4.27 -28.03 -22.67
CA GLU A 426 -5.60 -27.98 -23.31
C GLU A 426 -5.73 -26.72 -24.20
N PRO A 427 -5.12 -26.68 -25.43
CA PRO A 427 -5.09 -25.49 -26.30
C PRO A 427 -6.45 -24.89 -26.60
N GLU A 428 -7.48 -25.73 -26.89
CA GLU A 428 -8.82 -25.25 -27.18
C GLU A 428 -9.49 -24.59 -25.95
N LYS A 429 -9.18 -25.08 -24.76
CA LYS A 429 -9.69 -24.50 -23.53
C LYS A 429 -8.99 -23.17 -23.23
N ILE A 430 -7.68 -23.07 -23.49
CA ILE A 430 -6.90 -21.83 -23.38
C ILE A 430 -7.50 -20.77 -24.31
N ASN A 431 -7.70 -21.10 -25.60
CA ASN A 431 -8.29 -20.19 -26.58
C ASN A 431 -9.69 -19.71 -26.17
N ARG A 432 -10.53 -20.63 -25.69
CA ARG A 432 -11.86 -20.27 -25.18
C ARG A 432 -11.82 -19.38 -23.95
N PHE A 433 -10.85 -19.61 -23.06
CA PHE A 433 -10.66 -18.82 -21.86
C PHE A 433 -10.15 -17.42 -22.18
N LEU A 434 -9.21 -17.28 -23.10
CA LEU A 434 -8.62 -16.02 -23.52
C LEU A 434 -9.44 -15.27 -24.58
N GLY A 435 -10.35 -15.94 -25.29
CA GLY A 435 -11.06 -15.36 -26.43
C GLY A 435 -10.18 -15.22 -27.67
N THR A 436 -9.27 -16.19 -27.92
CA THR A 436 -8.26 -16.17 -28.99
C THR A 436 -8.36 -17.43 -29.87
N ASP A 437 -7.60 -17.43 -30.96
CA ASP A 437 -7.46 -18.56 -31.90
C ASP A 437 -5.96 -18.87 -32.14
N ILE A 438 -5.18 -18.97 -31.07
CA ILE A 438 -3.74 -19.23 -31.08
C ILE A 438 -3.53 -20.73 -31.37
N THR A 439 -2.63 -21.07 -32.28
CA THR A 439 -2.35 -22.47 -32.60
C THR A 439 -1.57 -23.16 -31.47
N LYS A 440 -1.68 -24.51 -31.43
CA LYS A 440 -0.90 -25.31 -30.48
C LYS A 440 0.61 -25.06 -30.59
N GLU A 441 1.10 -24.98 -31.84
CA GLU A 441 2.53 -24.76 -32.16
C GLU A 441 3.00 -23.39 -31.63
N GLN A 442 2.17 -22.35 -31.75
CA GLN A 442 2.50 -21.02 -31.21
C GLN A 442 2.53 -21.04 -29.70
N MET A 443 1.58 -21.73 -29.04
CA MET A 443 1.60 -21.86 -27.58
C MET A 443 2.86 -22.60 -27.10
N LEU A 444 3.22 -23.69 -27.77
CA LEU A 444 4.44 -24.45 -27.45
C LEU A 444 5.72 -23.64 -27.69
N GLU A 445 5.72 -22.78 -28.71
CA GLU A 445 6.82 -21.85 -28.95
C GLU A 445 6.95 -20.83 -27.81
N TYR A 446 5.84 -20.29 -27.28
CA TYR A 446 5.87 -19.40 -26.12
C TYR A 446 6.41 -20.11 -24.89
N PHE A 447 5.96 -21.33 -24.62
CA PHE A 447 6.43 -22.15 -23.51
C PHE A 447 7.92 -22.45 -23.59
N GLY A 448 8.40 -22.78 -24.80
CA GLY A 448 9.84 -23.06 -25.02
C GLY A 448 10.75 -21.88 -24.70
N ARG A 449 10.29 -20.62 -24.89
CA ARG A 449 11.05 -19.42 -24.54
C ARG A 449 11.34 -19.26 -23.05
N ILE A 450 10.50 -19.84 -22.21
CA ILE A 450 10.58 -19.77 -20.74
C ILE A 450 10.88 -21.14 -20.11
N GLU A 451 11.45 -22.05 -20.90
CA GLU A 451 11.91 -23.37 -20.45
C GLU A 451 10.79 -24.29 -19.94
N LEU A 452 9.52 -24.07 -20.30
CA LEU A 452 8.46 -25.02 -20.09
C LEU A 452 8.53 -26.13 -21.14
N ALA A 453 8.77 -27.36 -20.70
CA ALA A 453 8.85 -28.51 -21.60
C ALA A 453 7.46 -29.11 -21.87
N TYR A 454 7.26 -29.61 -23.08
CA TYR A 454 6.04 -30.33 -23.44
C TYR A 454 6.31 -31.85 -23.55
N ASP A 455 5.58 -32.61 -22.75
CA ASP A 455 5.59 -34.08 -22.82
C ASP A 455 4.42 -34.54 -23.72
N GLU A 456 4.74 -34.87 -24.96
CA GLU A 456 3.77 -35.26 -25.97
C GLU A 456 3.06 -36.60 -25.59
N ALA A 457 3.75 -37.52 -24.91
CA ALA A 457 3.23 -38.84 -24.63
C ALA A 457 2.01 -38.79 -23.68
N VAL A 458 1.97 -37.83 -22.76
CA VAL A 458 0.91 -37.64 -21.78
C VAL A 458 0.14 -36.32 -21.99
N ASN A 459 0.54 -35.50 -22.97
CA ASN A 459 -0.04 -34.20 -23.28
C ASN A 459 -0.03 -33.24 -22.07
N GLU A 460 1.13 -33.10 -21.45
CA GLU A 460 1.33 -32.24 -20.27
C GLU A 460 2.49 -31.27 -20.47
N ILE A 461 2.37 -30.10 -19.84
CA ILE A 461 3.47 -29.16 -19.66
C ILE A 461 4.22 -29.51 -18.38
N VAL A 462 5.53 -29.67 -18.51
CA VAL A 462 6.45 -29.91 -17.40
C VAL A 462 7.01 -28.57 -16.94
N VAL A 463 6.72 -28.20 -15.72
CA VAL A 463 7.10 -26.91 -15.13
C VAL A 463 8.48 -27.03 -14.49
N PRO A 464 9.47 -26.18 -14.84
CA PRO A 464 10.77 -26.18 -14.18
C PRO A 464 10.63 -25.75 -12.70
N SER A 465 11.58 -26.19 -11.86
CA SER A 465 11.52 -25.99 -10.41
C SER A 465 11.48 -24.52 -9.98
N PHE A 466 12.11 -23.64 -10.74
CA PHE A 466 12.15 -22.20 -10.45
C PHE A 466 10.79 -21.48 -10.71
N ARG A 467 9.87 -22.04 -11.50
CA ARG A 467 8.53 -21.50 -11.76
C ARG A 467 7.51 -22.07 -10.77
N GLN A 468 7.67 -21.73 -9.49
CA GLN A 468 6.80 -22.21 -8.42
C GLN A 468 5.37 -21.65 -8.50
N ASP A 469 5.18 -20.56 -9.21
CA ASP A 469 3.91 -19.85 -9.45
C ASP A 469 2.97 -20.63 -10.39
N LEU A 470 3.50 -21.46 -11.27
CA LEU A 470 2.68 -22.20 -12.24
C LEU A 470 2.07 -23.44 -11.58
N GLU A 471 0.82 -23.32 -11.11
CA GLU A 471 0.13 -24.38 -10.36
C GLU A 471 -0.95 -25.10 -11.17
N GLY A 472 -1.53 -24.46 -12.15
CA GLY A 472 -2.65 -25.00 -12.85
C GLY A 472 -2.95 -24.39 -14.21
N PHE A 473 -4.12 -24.70 -14.74
CA PHE A 473 -4.58 -24.29 -16.07
C PHE A 473 -4.53 -22.76 -16.28
N ALA A 474 -4.97 -21.97 -15.28
CA ALA A 474 -5.04 -20.51 -15.43
C ALA A 474 -3.65 -19.91 -15.61
N ASP A 475 -2.65 -20.46 -14.91
CA ASP A 475 -1.27 -19.98 -14.97
C ASP A 475 -0.64 -20.27 -16.35
N ILE A 476 -0.92 -21.46 -16.90
CA ILE A 476 -0.48 -21.79 -18.26
C ILE A 476 -1.18 -20.91 -19.31
N ALA A 477 -2.46 -20.58 -19.10
CA ALA A 477 -3.19 -19.66 -19.98
C ALA A 477 -2.62 -18.24 -19.90
N GLU A 478 -2.17 -17.78 -18.70
CA GLU A 478 -1.49 -16.50 -18.54
C GLU A 478 -0.17 -16.44 -19.30
N GLU A 479 0.64 -17.51 -19.25
CA GLU A 479 1.89 -17.57 -20.03
C GLU A 479 1.64 -17.42 -21.54
N VAL A 480 0.56 -18.01 -22.05
CA VAL A 480 0.14 -17.80 -23.44
C VAL A 480 -0.29 -16.35 -23.68
N ALA A 481 -1.11 -15.79 -22.80
CA ALA A 481 -1.68 -14.45 -22.95
C ALA A 481 -0.59 -13.37 -22.95
N ARG A 482 0.38 -13.45 -22.04
CA ARG A 482 1.44 -12.43 -21.91
C ARG A 482 2.39 -12.40 -23.11
N PHE A 483 2.73 -13.55 -23.72
CA PHE A 483 3.56 -13.60 -24.93
C PHE A 483 2.77 -13.40 -26.22
N TYR A 484 1.49 -13.71 -26.23
CA TYR A 484 0.60 -13.30 -27.33
C TYR A 484 0.46 -11.79 -27.37
N GLY A 485 0.30 -11.17 -26.22
CA GLY A 485 0.12 -9.74 -25.98
C GLY A 485 -1.33 -9.43 -25.56
N TYR A 486 -1.51 -8.92 -24.35
CA TYR A 486 -2.81 -8.53 -23.82
C TYR A 486 -3.51 -7.46 -24.68
N ASP A 487 -2.72 -6.60 -25.31
CA ASP A 487 -3.17 -5.57 -26.26
C ASP A 487 -3.81 -6.14 -27.52
N LYS A 488 -3.50 -7.40 -27.87
CA LYS A 488 -4.03 -8.10 -29.05
C LYS A 488 -5.26 -8.93 -28.75
N ILE A 489 -5.60 -9.14 -27.47
CA ILE A 489 -6.81 -9.89 -27.10
C ILE A 489 -8.03 -9.01 -27.38
N PRO A 490 -8.99 -9.46 -28.22
CA PRO A 490 -10.12 -8.65 -28.60
C PRO A 490 -11.05 -8.39 -27.42
N THR A 491 -11.56 -7.16 -27.32
CA THR A 491 -12.60 -6.79 -26.36
C THR A 491 -13.91 -7.44 -26.80
N THR A 492 -14.51 -8.24 -25.93
CA THR A 492 -15.81 -8.90 -26.18
C THR A 492 -16.83 -8.47 -25.14
N LEU A 493 -18.12 -8.54 -25.53
CA LEU A 493 -19.20 -8.35 -24.56
C LEU A 493 -19.32 -9.59 -23.67
N PRO A 494 -19.60 -9.42 -22.37
CA PRO A 494 -19.91 -10.55 -21.50
C PRO A 494 -21.06 -11.36 -22.05
N SER A 495 -20.92 -12.67 -22.07
CA SER A 495 -21.99 -13.61 -22.47
C SER A 495 -22.39 -14.46 -21.25
N GLY A 496 -23.68 -14.54 -21.00
CA GLY A 496 -24.20 -15.33 -19.87
C GLY A 496 -25.72 -15.35 -19.89
N GLU A 497 -26.30 -16.19 -19.05
CA GLU A 497 -27.76 -16.18 -18.84
C GLU A 497 -28.17 -14.87 -18.20
N ALA A 498 -29.20 -14.23 -18.77
CA ALA A 498 -29.76 -13.02 -18.17
C ALA A 498 -30.45 -13.39 -16.86
N THR A 499 -29.97 -12.87 -15.76
CA THR A 499 -30.61 -13.01 -14.45
C THR A 499 -31.32 -11.72 -14.10
N THR A 500 -32.47 -11.82 -13.43
CA THR A 500 -33.18 -10.66 -12.91
C THR A 500 -32.54 -10.24 -11.61
N GLY A 501 -31.60 -9.31 -11.67
CA GLY A 501 -31.06 -8.65 -10.47
C GLY A 501 -32.16 -7.81 -9.82
N LYS A 502 -32.21 -7.83 -8.48
CA LYS A 502 -33.09 -6.97 -7.70
C LYS A 502 -32.42 -6.61 -6.38
N LEU A 503 -32.77 -5.44 -5.89
CA LEU A 503 -32.36 -5.03 -4.55
C LEU A 503 -33.13 -5.86 -3.49
N SER A 504 -32.49 -6.16 -2.38
CA SER A 504 -33.14 -6.68 -1.19
C SER A 504 -34.14 -5.67 -0.62
N PHE A 505 -34.90 -6.07 0.38
CA PHE A 505 -35.85 -5.16 1.01
C PHE A 505 -35.14 -3.99 1.69
N GLU A 506 -34.07 -4.27 2.41
CA GLU A 506 -33.25 -3.31 3.11
C GLU A 506 -32.53 -2.35 2.13
N GLU A 507 -31.94 -2.88 1.07
CA GLU A 507 -31.31 -2.08 0.02
C GLU A 507 -32.30 -1.15 -0.69
N ARG A 508 -33.57 -1.56 -0.85
CA ARG A 508 -34.61 -0.69 -1.39
C ARG A 508 -34.95 0.46 -0.44
N ILE A 509 -34.96 0.22 0.87
CA ILE A 509 -35.19 1.26 1.88
C ILE A 509 -33.99 2.22 1.89
N GLU A 510 -32.77 1.69 1.86
CA GLU A 510 -31.55 2.47 1.76
C GLU A 510 -31.54 3.34 0.50
N GLN A 511 -31.92 2.78 -0.66
CA GLN A 511 -32.04 3.56 -1.89
C GLN A 511 -33.10 4.67 -1.75
N LYS A 512 -34.22 4.40 -1.10
CA LYS A 512 -35.23 5.43 -0.82
C LYS A 512 -34.72 6.52 0.12
N ALA A 513 -33.89 6.18 1.10
CA ALA A 513 -33.26 7.16 1.97
C ALA A 513 -32.35 8.12 1.16
N ARG A 514 -31.58 7.57 0.21
CA ARG A 514 -30.77 8.37 -0.73
C ARG A 514 -31.66 9.27 -1.60
N ASP A 515 -32.62 8.67 -2.30
CA ASP A 515 -33.53 9.38 -3.21
C ASP A 515 -34.19 10.58 -2.51
N ILE A 516 -34.72 10.37 -1.29
CA ILE A 516 -35.44 11.41 -0.54
C ILE A 516 -34.46 12.48 0.01
N ALA A 517 -33.30 12.09 0.53
CA ALA A 517 -32.31 13.04 0.98
C ALA A 517 -31.89 13.98 -0.17
N GLU A 518 -31.58 13.41 -1.34
CA GLU A 518 -31.18 14.18 -2.53
C GLU A 518 -32.32 15.05 -3.04
N TYR A 519 -33.53 14.53 -3.07
CA TYR A 519 -34.73 15.28 -3.45
C TYR A 519 -35.00 16.47 -2.52
N CYS A 520 -34.69 16.33 -1.23
CA CYS A 520 -34.76 17.38 -0.22
C CYS A 520 -33.54 18.34 -0.25
N GLY A 521 -32.64 18.18 -1.20
CA GLY A 521 -31.48 19.05 -1.41
C GLY A 521 -30.24 18.71 -0.59
N PHE A 522 -30.12 17.48 -0.07
CA PHE A 522 -28.93 17.01 0.62
C PHE A 522 -27.96 16.36 -0.36
N SER A 523 -26.67 16.51 -0.11
CA SER A 523 -25.60 15.80 -0.82
C SER A 523 -25.05 14.68 0.02
N GLN A 524 -24.69 13.55 -0.61
CA GLN A 524 -24.10 12.43 0.08
C GLN A 524 -22.68 12.75 0.56
N GLY A 525 -22.42 12.44 1.83
CA GLY A 525 -21.07 12.38 2.40
C GLY A 525 -20.72 10.96 2.79
N MET A 526 -19.44 10.63 2.75
CA MET A 526 -18.90 9.38 3.28
C MET A 526 -17.72 9.71 4.19
N SER A 527 -17.83 9.33 5.46
CA SER A 527 -16.78 9.52 6.44
C SER A 527 -16.13 8.19 6.82
N TYR A 528 -14.91 8.25 7.35
CA TYR A 528 -14.24 7.07 7.86
C TYR A 528 -14.99 6.44 9.04
N SER A 529 -14.95 5.12 9.11
CA SER A 529 -15.45 4.37 10.27
C SER A 529 -14.48 4.37 11.47
N PHE A 530 -13.28 4.88 11.25
CA PHE A 530 -12.24 5.00 12.28
C PHE A 530 -12.25 6.40 12.88
N GLU A 531 -12.11 6.48 14.20
CA GLU A 531 -12.18 7.73 14.94
C GLU A 531 -11.14 7.80 16.07
N SER A 532 -10.96 9.00 16.60
CA SER A 532 -10.21 9.22 17.83
C SER A 532 -11.11 9.01 19.06
N PRO A 533 -10.63 8.44 20.16
CA PRO A 533 -11.37 8.41 21.43
C PRO A 533 -11.79 9.79 21.94
N LYS A 534 -11.13 10.86 21.49
CA LYS A 534 -11.44 12.27 21.83
C LYS A 534 -12.80 12.75 21.31
N VAL A 535 -13.40 12.03 20.33
CA VAL A 535 -14.70 12.41 19.74
C VAL A 535 -15.83 12.43 20.79
N PHE A 536 -15.77 11.55 21.77
CA PHE A 536 -16.80 11.48 22.82
C PHE A 536 -16.82 12.75 23.67
N ASP A 537 -15.69 13.34 23.98
CA ASP A 537 -15.59 14.61 24.70
C ASP A 537 -16.06 15.78 23.84
N LYS A 538 -15.72 15.78 22.54
CA LYS A 538 -16.24 16.78 21.59
C LYS A 538 -17.77 16.76 21.51
N LEU A 539 -18.37 15.57 21.55
CA LEU A 539 -19.83 15.36 21.51
C LEU A 539 -20.50 15.46 22.88
N LEU A 540 -19.77 15.77 23.95
CA LEU A 540 -20.27 15.82 25.34
C LEU A 540 -20.87 14.50 25.81
N ILE A 541 -20.41 13.38 25.30
CA ILE A 541 -20.91 12.07 25.71
C ILE A 541 -20.38 11.73 27.11
N PRO A 542 -21.24 11.40 28.10
CA PRO A 542 -20.82 11.07 29.45
C PRO A 542 -19.79 9.95 29.53
N ALA A 543 -18.93 9.97 30.53
CA ALA A 543 -17.85 9.00 30.70
C ALA A 543 -18.35 7.56 30.89
N ASP A 544 -19.53 7.37 31.46
CA ASP A 544 -20.20 6.11 31.72
C ASP A 544 -21.08 5.62 30.54
N SER A 545 -21.14 6.39 29.47
CA SER A 545 -21.97 6.05 28.31
C SER A 545 -21.51 4.76 27.63
N LYS A 546 -22.47 3.94 27.23
CA LYS A 546 -22.21 2.73 26.42
C LYS A 546 -21.53 3.04 25.07
N LEU A 547 -21.73 4.24 24.53
CA LEU A 547 -21.08 4.67 23.27
C LEU A 547 -19.56 4.77 23.40
N ARG A 548 -19.00 4.89 24.61
CA ARG A 548 -17.55 4.89 24.84
C ARG A 548 -16.93 3.48 24.86
N LYS A 549 -17.76 2.43 24.83
CA LYS A 549 -17.28 1.07 24.65
C LYS A 549 -17.04 0.85 23.16
N THR A 550 -15.78 0.78 22.74
CA THR A 550 -15.39 0.75 21.33
C THR A 550 -14.53 -0.45 20.99
N VAL A 551 -14.55 -0.82 19.72
CA VAL A 551 -13.56 -1.73 19.16
C VAL A 551 -12.28 -0.94 18.90
N THR A 552 -11.16 -1.40 19.45
CA THR A 552 -9.84 -0.78 19.25
C THR A 552 -9.12 -1.44 18.09
N ILE A 553 -8.48 -0.63 17.22
CA ILE A 553 -7.70 -1.08 16.08
C ILE A 553 -6.30 -1.48 16.57
N LEU A 554 -5.82 -2.66 16.18
CA LEU A 554 -4.51 -3.18 16.61
C LEU A 554 -3.33 -2.38 16.05
N ASN A 555 -3.44 -1.93 14.79
CA ASN A 555 -2.40 -1.21 14.06
C ASN A 555 -2.95 0.07 13.42
N PRO A 556 -3.41 1.05 14.23
CA PRO A 556 -4.03 2.25 13.71
C PRO A 556 -3.02 3.14 12.98
N LEU A 557 -3.49 3.96 12.03
CA LEU A 557 -2.69 5.00 11.37
C LEU A 557 -2.26 6.14 12.32
N GLY A 558 -2.75 6.12 13.55
CA GLY A 558 -2.48 7.09 14.60
C GLY A 558 -3.63 7.12 15.59
N GLU A 559 -3.49 7.90 16.68
CA GLU A 559 -4.53 8.03 17.73
C GLU A 559 -5.88 8.48 17.14
N ASP A 560 -5.85 9.33 16.11
CA ASP A 560 -7.05 9.89 15.49
C ASP A 560 -7.89 8.86 14.72
N TYR A 561 -7.35 7.63 14.50
CA TYR A 561 -7.99 6.54 13.79
C TYR A 561 -7.90 5.23 14.57
N SER A 562 -7.90 5.31 15.90
CA SER A 562 -7.57 4.16 16.77
C SER A 562 -8.76 3.33 17.23
N ILE A 563 -9.99 3.80 17.02
CA ILE A 563 -11.21 3.10 17.39
C ILE A 563 -12.22 3.07 16.24
N MET A 564 -13.11 2.06 16.26
CA MET A 564 -14.28 2.04 15.38
C MET A 564 -15.38 2.95 15.96
N ARG A 565 -16.06 3.70 15.10
CA ARG A 565 -17.14 4.63 15.49
C ARG A 565 -18.34 3.90 16.08
N THR A 566 -18.90 4.46 17.14
CA THR A 566 -20.16 4.02 17.75
C THR A 566 -21.32 5.00 17.47
N THR A 567 -21.06 6.06 16.73
CA THR A 567 -22.05 7.03 16.22
C THR A 567 -21.49 7.65 14.94
N SER A 568 -22.35 7.96 13.99
CA SER A 568 -22.00 8.63 12.74
C SER A 568 -21.86 10.16 12.85
N LEU A 569 -22.19 10.72 14.01
CA LEU A 569 -22.26 12.18 14.21
C LEU A 569 -20.93 12.90 14.04
N ASN A 570 -19.84 12.30 14.52
CA ASN A 570 -18.52 12.95 14.40
C ASN A 570 -18.14 13.19 12.93
N GLY A 571 -18.31 12.19 12.06
CA GLY A 571 -18.06 12.32 10.64
C GLY A 571 -18.92 13.41 10.00
N MET A 572 -20.22 13.41 10.31
CA MET A 572 -21.16 14.42 9.83
C MET A 572 -20.76 15.83 10.28
N LEU A 573 -20.51 16.03 11.56
CA LEU A 573 -20.14 17.35 12.10
C LEU A 573 -18.77 17.82 11.59
N THR A 574 -17.82 16.91 11.39
CA THR A 574 -16.52 17.23 10.80
C THR A 574 -16.67 17.68 9.35
N SER A 575 -17.53 17.01 8.58
CA SER A 575 -17.81 17.37 7.19
C SER A 575 -18.50 18.73 7.09
N LEU A 576 -19.46 19.01 7.96
CA LEU A 576 -20.11 20.31 8.06
C LEU A 576 -19.11 21.41 8.47
N ALA A 577 -18.24 21.14 9.45
CA ALA A 577 -17.19 22.06 9.88
C ALA A 577 -16.19 22.37 8.76
N THR A 578 -15.80 21.38 7.98
CA THR A 578 -14.92 21.57 6.83
C THR A 578 -15.55 22.52 5.80
N ASN A 579 -16.84 22.34 5.50
CA ASN A 579 -17.57 23.20 4.62
C ASN A 579 -17.73 24.61 5.20
N TYR A 580 -18.03 24.72 6.49
CA TYR A 580 -18.12 26.01 7.18
C TYR A 580 -16.81 26.80 7.11
N ASN A 581 -15.67 26.14 7.35
CA ASN A 581 -14.34 26.75 7.27
C ASN A 581 -13.99 27.20 5.85
N ARG A 582 -14.55 26.53 4.83
CA ARG A 582 -14.46 26.91 3.42
C ARG A 582 -15.46 28.01 3.02
N ARG A 583 -16.19 28.58 3.99
CA ARG A 583 -17.15 29.67 3.83
C ARG A 583 -18.38 29.33 2.98
N ASN A 584 -18.74 28.06 2.87
CA ASN A 584 -19.99 27.64 2.29
C ASN A 584 -21.11 28.10 3.23
N LYS A 585 -22.10 28.84 2.73
CA LYS A 585 -23.13 29.52 3.55
C LYS A 585 -24.29 28.62 3.95
N ASP A 586 -24.65 27.69 3.08
CA ASP A 586 -25.77 26.75 3.23
C ASP A 586 -25.30 25.38 2.81
N VAL A 587 -25.32 24.41 3.71
CA VAL A 587 -24.80 23.06 3.49
C VAL A 587 -25.74 22.03 4.08
N ARG A 588 -26.13 21.06 3.25
CA ARG A 588 -26.97 19.92 3.61
C ARG A 588 -26.30 18.64 3.20
N LEU A 589 -25.97 17.81 4.18
CA LEU A 589 -25.28 16.55 3.96
C LEU A 589 -26.07 15.38 4.57
N TYR A 590 -26.01 14.23 3.90
CA TYR A 590 -26.45 12.98 4.47
C TYR A 590 -25.39 11.90 4.35
N GLU A 591 -25.41 10.93 5.24
CA GLU A 591 -24.56 9.74 5.22
C GLU A 591 -25.39 8.51 5.58
N ILE A 592 -25.23 7.42 4.86
CA ILE A 592 -25.72 6.09 5.23
C ILE A 592 -24.50 5.23 5.49
N GLY A 593 -24.31 4.79 6.71
CA GLY A 593 -23.09 4.08 7.11
C GLY A 593 -23.22 3.33 8.42
N ASN A 594 -22.35 2.33 8.59
CA ASN A 594 -22.35 1.49 9.77
C ASN A 594 -21.69 2.16 10.98
N ILE A 595 -22.22 1.87 12.15
CA ILE A 595 -21.56 2.00 13.45
C ILE A 595 -21.28 0.61 14.00
N TYR A 596 -20.37 0.52 14.97
CA TYR A 596 -19.83 -0.75 15.46
C TYR A 596 -19.95 -0.83 16.96
N LEU A 597 -20.93 -1.60 17.45
CA LEU A 597 -21.23 -1.73 18.86
C LEU A 597 -20.71 -3.06 19.40
N PRO A 598 -19.64 -3.08 20.23
CA PRO A 598 -19.12 -4.31 20.77
C PRO A 598 -20.13 -4.96 21.73
N LYS A 599 -20.41 -6.24 21.55
CA LYS A 599 -21.28 -7.02 22.44
C LYS A 599 -20.57 -7.35 23.76
N ALA A 600 -19.25 -7.60 23.69
CA ALA A 600 -18.37 -7.80 24.82
C ALA A 600 -16.98 -7.21 24.55
N LEU A 601 -16.24 -6.86 25.61
CA LEU A 601 -14.84 -6.45 25.57
C LEU A 601 -14.04 -7.23 26.62
N PRO A 602 -12.89 -7.85 26.26
CA PRO A 602 -12.34 -7.95 24.90
C PRO A 602 -13.28 -8.68 23.93
N LEU A 603 -13.13 -8.41 22.64
CA LEU A 603 -13.98 -9.02 21.60
C LEU A 603 -13.84 -10.55 21.58
N THR A 604 -14.97 -11.26 21.67
CA THR A 604 -15.08 -12.71 21.48
C THR A 604 -15.87 -13.10 20.23
N GLU A 605 -16.58 -12.13 19.66
CA GLU A 605 -17.35 -12.24 18.43
C GLU A 605 -17.39 -10.87 17.72
N LEU A 606 -17.87 -10.85 16.48
CA LEU A 606 -18.01 -9.61 15.72
C LEU A 606 -18.96 -8.62 16.43
N PRO A 607 -18.67 -7.31 16.39
CA PRO A 607 -19.57 -6.29 16.93
C PRO A 607 -20.92 -6.30 16.21
N ASP A 608 -21.93 -5.69 16.83
CA ASP A 608 -23.19 -5.37 16.16
C ASP A 608 -22.92 -4.20 15.19
N GLU A 609 -22.97 -4.50 13.90
CA GLU A 609 -22.81 -3.53 12.81
C GLU A 609 -24.17 -2.98 12.42
N ARG A 610 -24.46 -1.76 12.86
CA ARG A 610 -25.76 -1.12 12.65
C ARG A 610 -25.66 0.01 11.66
N MET A 611 -26.46 -0.04 10.63
CA MET A 611 -26.56 1.04 9.67
C MET A 611 -27.34 2.21 10.23
N GLN A 612 -26.80 3.41 10.10
CA GLN A 612 -27.45 4.68 10.45
C GLN A 612 -27.65 5.52 9.18
N PHE A 613 -28.82 6.13 9.08
CA PHE A 613 -29.09 7.22 8.16
C PHE A 613 -28.98 8.53 8.93
N THR A 614 -27.94 9.29 8.63
CA THR A 614 -27.57 10.51 9.32
C THR A 614 -27.71 11.70 8.37
N LEU A 615 -28.43 12.71 8.83
CA LEU A 615 -28.61 13.97 8.13
C LEU A 615 -28.02 15.11 8.93
N GLY A 616 -27.46 16.09 8.29
CA GLY A 616 -26.91 17.28 8.94
C GLY A 616 -26.95 18.49 8.03
N PHE A 617 -27.34 19.65 8.54
CA PHE A 617 -27.28 20.90 7.80
C PHE A 617 -27.07 22.12 8.70
N TYR A 618 -26.57 23.19 8.08
CA TYR A 618 -26.60 24.55 8.59
C TYR A 618 -26.93 25.51 7.42
N GLY A 619 -27.37 26.73 7.74
CA GLY A 619 -27.82 27.75 6.76
C GLY A 619 -29.32 27.95 6.81
N GLU A 620 -30.00 27.85 5.69
CA GLU A 620 -31.46 28.02 5.61
C GLU A 620 -32.18 26.79 6.17
N GLY A 621 -33.13 27.01 7.04
CA GLY A 621 -33.95 25.97 7.65
C GLY A 621 -33.84 25.92 9.18
N ASP A 622 -34.65 25.05 9.77
CA ASP A 622 -34.78 24.90 11.20
C ASP A 622 -35.09 23.45 11.61
N PHE A 623 -35.48 23.24 12.86
CA PHE A 623 -35.92 21.95 13.37
C PHE A 623 -37.03 21.32 12.51
N PHE A 624 -38.00 22.13 12.05
CA PHE A 624 -39.13 21.62 11.26
C PHE A 624 -38.71 21.23 9.83
N THR A 625 -37.71 21.90 9.28
CA THR A 625 -37.10 21.47 8.01
C THR A 625 -36.54 20.05 8.12
N MET A 626 -35.73 19.76 9.16
CA MET A 626 -35.20 18.42 9.39
C MET A 626 -36.29 17.39 9.65
N LYS A 627 -37.31 17.80 10.46
CA LYS A 627 -38.50 16.95 10.73
C LYS A 627 -39.23 16.59 9.45
N GLY A 628 -39.41 17.54 8.54
CA GLY A 628 -40.08 17.32 7.25
C GLY A 628 -39.36 16.29 6.38
N VAL A 629 -38.04 16.34 6.32
CA VAL A 629 -37.23 15.36 5.59
C VAL A 629 -37.44 13.95 6.14
N ILE A 630 -37.47 13.81 7.48
CA ILE A 630 -37.72 12.52 8.10
C ILE A 630 -39.13 12.02 7.76
N GLU A 631 -40.13 12.88 7.88
CA GLU A 631 -41.54 12.50 7.57
C GLU A 631 -41.69 12.08 6.13
N GLU A 632 -41.07 12.79 5.20
CA GLU A 632 -41.07 12.45 3.77
C GLU A 632 -40.44 11.08 3.52
N PHE A 633 -39.31 10.80 4.18
CA PHE A 633 -38.66 9.48 4.08
C PHE A 633 -39.56 8.37 4.62
N LEU A 634 -40.10 8.52 5.82
CA LEU A 634 -40.94 7.51 6.46
C LEU A 634 -42.23 7.23 5.65
N GLU A 635 -42.80 8.27 5.03
CA GLU A 635 -43.96 8.12 4.13
C GLU A 635 -43.62 7.32 2.88
N HIS A 636 -42.47 7.63 2.26
CA HIS A 636 -42.05 6.98 1.01
C HIS A 636 -41.69 5.52 1.18
N ILE A 637 -41.24 5.10 2.36
CA ILE A 637 -41.04 3.67 2.68
C ILE A 637 -42.32 2.98 3.20
N GLY A 638 -43.46 3.68 3.16
CA GLY A 638 -44.79 3.11 3.42
C GLY A 638 -45.16 2.95 4.89
N MET A 639 -44.58 3.75 5.79
CA MET A 639 -44.96 3.80 7.19
C MET A 639 -46.27 4.53 7.33
N LYS A 640 -47.34 3.80 7.63
CA LYS A 640 -48.75 4.27 7.54
C LYS A 640 -49.19 5.24 8.65
N LYS A 641 -48.54 5.14 9.82
CA LYS A 641 -48.85 6.00 10.97
C LYS A 641 -47.90 7.22 10.93
N LYS A 642 -48.34 8.35 11.48
CA LYS A 642 -47.43 9.46 11.74
C LYS A 642 -46.47 9.10 12.87
N ALA A 643 -45.18 9.42 12.72
CA ALA A 643 -44.22 9.31 13.79
C ALA A 643 -44.53 10.31 14.91
N GLU A 644 -44.34 9.89 16.15
CA GLU A 644 -44.42 10.76 17.33
C GLU A 644 -43.02 11.34 17.61
N TYR A 645 -42.98 12.57 18.10
CA TYR A 645 -41.76 13.26 18.46
C TYR A 645 -41.70 13.51 19.94
N ASP A 646 -40.93 12.69 20.67
CA ASP A 646 -40.77 12.83 22.13
C ASP A 646 -39.64 13.82 22.45
N PRO A 647 -39.95 14.98 23.06
CA PRO A 647 -38.95 16.01 23.38
C PRO A 647 -37.96 15.59 24.46
N ASN A 648 -38.22 14.49 25.19
CA ASN A 648 -37.36 14.00 26.26
C ASN A 648 -36.22 13.10 25.72
N ALA A 649 -35.60 13.46 24.59
CA ALA A 649 -34.56 12.65 23.95
C ALA A 649 -33.27 12.57 24.79
N GLN A 650 -32.98 13.59 25.63
CA GLN A 650 -31.85 13.66 26.54
C GLN A 650 -30.49 13.35 25.88
N LYS A 651 -30.30 13.81 24.66
CA LYS A 651 -29.02 13.65 23.93
C LYS A 651 -28.09 14.80 24.32
N PRO A 652 -26.95 14.53 24.97
CA PRO A 652 -26.04 15.59 25.44
C PRO A 652 -25.42 16.43 24.33
N TRP A 653 -25.34 15.89 23.10
CA TRP A 653 -24.89 16.59 21.95
C TRP A 653 -25.92 17.48 21.24
N LEU A 654 -27.17 17.43 21.69
CA LEU A 654 -28.25 18.27 21.19
C LEU A 654 -28.65 19.37 22.19
N HIS A 655 -29.21 20.44 21.64
CA HIS A 655 -29.75 21.54 22.45
C HIS A 655 -30.92 21.06 23.36
N PRO A 656 -30.86 21.27 24.66
CA PRO A 656 -31.83 20.66 25.61
C PRO A 656 -33.32 21.00 25.33
N GLY A 657 -33.59 22.17 24.77
CA GLY A 657 -34.95 22.58 24.41
C GLY A 657 -35.34 22.40 22.94
N ARG A 658 -34.49 21.83 22.09
CA ARG A 658 -34.73 21.68 20.65
C ARG A 658 -34.23 20.32 20.17
N GLN A 659 -34.78 19.28 20.77
CA GLN A 659 -34.47 17.88 20.43
C GLN A 659 -35.69 17.01 20.57
N ALA A 660 -35.74 15.91 19.85
CA ALA A 660 -36.76 14.90 20.01
C ALA A 660 -36.23 13.51 19.60
N ASN A 661 -36.74 12.46 20.28
CA ASN A 661 -36.71 11.13 19.73
C ASN A 661 -37.77 11.01 18.65
N VAL A 662 -37.47 10.28 17.57
CA VAL A 662 -38.45 9.85 16.58
C VAL A 662 -38.99 8.51 17.05
N VAL A 663 -40.26 8.47 17.36
CA VAL A 663 -40.92 7.27 17.90
C VAL A 663 -41.99 6.79 16.91
N TYR A 664 -41.93 5.52 16.57
CA TYR A 664 -42.93 4.89 15.72
C TYR A 664 -43.48 3.64 16.40
N ASP A 665 -44.78 3.62 16.58
CA ASP A 665 -45.50 2.53 17.24
C ASP A 665 -44.89 2.10 18.60
N GLY A 666 -44.47 3.09 19.38
CA GLY A 666 -43.84 2.92 20.70
C GLY A 666 -42.34 2.60 20.68
N THR A 667 -41.74 2.43 19.50
CA THR A 667 -40.29 2.15 19.32
C THR A 667 -39.54 3.41 18.92
N VAL A 668 -38.43 3.72 19.59
CA VAL A 668 -37.54 4.80 19.18
C VAL A 668 -36.72 4.34 17.97
N ILE A 669 -36.98 4.95 16.80
CA ILE A 669 -36.31 4.64 15.52
C ILE A 669 -35.19 5.63 15.17
N GLY A 670 -35.01 6.68 15.97
CA GLY A 670 -33.99 7.69 15.76
C GLY A 670 -34.18 8.92 16.64
N TYR A 671 -33.47 9.96 16.33
CA TYR A 671 -33.58 11.26 16.99
C TYR A 671 -33.20 12.40 16.03
N LEU A 672 -33.66 13.63 16.35
CA LEU A 672 -33.27 14.84 15.65
C LEU A 672 -33.16 16.02 16.60
N GLY A 673 -32.49 17.06 16.20
CA GLY A 673 -32.45 18.32 16.97
C GLY A 673 -31.40 19.31 16.47
N GLU A 674 -31.42 20.48 17.12
CA GLU A 674 -30.35 21.46 17.00
C GLU A 674 -29.14 20.97 17.79
N VAL A 675 -27.95 21.04 17.19
CA VAL A 675 -26.69 20.64 17.85
C VAL A 675 -26.44 21.57 19.06
N HIS A 676 -25.96 21.00 20.13
CA HIS A 676 -25.66 21.77 21.36
C HIS A 676 -24.60 22.86 21.05
N PRO A 677 -24.76 24.13 21.52
CA PRO A 677 -23.82 25.21 21.25
C PRO A 677 -22.35 24.89 21.59
N LYS A 678 -22.13 24.18 22.69
CA LYS A 678 -20.79 23.75 23.10
C LYS A 678 -20.19 22.70 22.11
N VAL A 679 -21.03 21.82 21.58
CA VAL A 679 -20.59 20.86 20.54
C VAL A 679 -20.24 21.61 19.27
N MET A 680 -21.09 22.55 18.82
CA MET A 680 -20.75 23.39 17.65
C MET A 680 -19.42 24.11 17.84
N ALA A 681 -19.18 24.70 19.03
CA ALA A 681 -17.90 25.33 19.33
C ALA A 681 -16.72 24.35 19.28
N ASN A 682 -16.89 23.10 19.76
CA ASN A 682 -15.86 22.05 19.71
C ASN A 682 -15.50 21.65 18.26
N TYR A 683 -16.41 21.83 17.31
CA TYR A 683 -16.18 21.60 15.87
C TYR A 683 -15.89 22.90 15.08
N GLY A 684 -15.90 24.06 15.73
CA GLY A 684 -15.63 25.35 15.09
C GLY A 684 -16.75 25.83 14.18
N ILE A 685 -17.99 25.40 14.38
CA ILE A 685 -19.15 25.82 13.58
C ILE A 685 -19.85 26.98 14.31
N GLY A 686 -19.89 28.17 13.69
CA GLY A 686 -20.49 29.38 14.26
C GLY A 686 -21.96 29.60 13.91
N GLN A 687 -22.60 28.68 13.20
CA GLN A 687 -24.02 28.74 12.81
C GLN A 687 -24.84 27.64 13.50
N ARG A 688 -26.14 27.90 13.69
CA ARG A 688 -27.04 26.83 14.13
C ARG A 688 -27.01 25.66 13.16
N THR A 689 -26.80 24.49 13.72
CA THR A 689 -26.66 23.25 12.96
C THR A 689 -27.71 22.27 13.45
N TYR A 690 -28.34 21.60 12.54
CA TYR A 690 -29.36 20.60 12.82
C TYR A 690 -28.89 19.24 12.32
N VAL A 691 -29.17 18.20 13.13
CA VAL A 691 -28.83 16.82 12.79
C VAL A 691 -29.99 15.89 13.07
N ALA A 692 -30.06 14.84 12.31
CA ALA A 692 -30.93 13.69 12.57
C ALA A 692 -30.17 12.39 12.36
N VAL A 693 -30.48 11.38 13.15
CA VAL A 693 -29.92 10.03 13.01
C VAL A 693 -31.08 9.04 13.14
N LEU A 694 -31.28 8.24 12.11
CA LEU A 694 -32.22 7.12 12.10
C LEU A 694 -31.45 5.79 12.15
N ASP A 695 -31.93 4.88 12.96
CA ASP A 695 -31.47 3.50 13.08
C ASP A 695 -32.13 2.66 12.01
N MET A 696 -31.45 2.37 10.92
CA MET A 696 -32.04 1.72 9.75
C MET A 696 -32.63 0.34 10.08
N PRO A 697 -31.98 -0.55 10.84
CA PRO A 697 -32.59 -1.81 11.24
C PRO A 697 -33.92 -1.64 12.00
N ALA A 698 -34.08 -0.59 12.80
CA ALA A 698 -35.34 -0.30 13.46
C ALA A 698 -36.41 0.23 12.49
N VAL A 699 -36.00 1.03 11.49
CA VAL A 699 -36.88 1.54 10.43
C VAL A 699 -37.34 0.41 9.51
N ASP A 700 -36.45 -0.48 9.12
CA ASP A 700 -36.74 -1.63 8.24
C ASP A 700 -37.88 -2.51 8.79
N GLY A 701 -37.92 -2.67 10.12
CA GLY A 701 -38.96 -3.44 10.80
C GLY A 701 -40.39 -2.90 10.65
N PHE A 702 -40.55 -1.63 10.27
CA PHE A 702 -41.85 -0.97 10.10
C PHE A 702 -42.16 -0.60 8.66
N ALA A 703 -41.19 -0.63 7.76
CA ALA A 703 -41.34 -0.25 6.37
C ALA A 703 -42.20 -1.27 5.58
N SER A 704 -42.91 -0.80 4.59
CA SER A 704 -43.69 -1.64 3.70
C SER A 704 -43.93 -0.98 2.35
N PHE A 705 -43.58 -1.69 1.26
CA PHE A 705 -43.90 -1.22 -0.09
C PHE A 705 -45.27 -1.77 -0.60
N ASP A 706 -46.03 -2.44 0.27
CA ASP A 706 -47.38 -2.92 -0.05
C ASP A 706 -48.37 -1.78 0.03
N ARG A 707 -48.69 -1.18 -1.11
CA ARG A 707 -49.67 -0.11 -1.27
C ARG A 707 -50.94 -0.63 -1.88
N LYS A 708 -52.07 -0.37 -1.19
CA LYS A 708 -53.41 -0.69 -1.69
C LYS A 708 -54.09 0.57 -2.21
N TYR A 709 -54.66 0.49 -3.38
CA TYR A 709 -55.48 1.57 -3.93
C TYR A 709 -56.75 1.73 -3.09
N GLU A 710 -57.01 2.95 -2.60
CA GLU A 710 -58.32 3.35 -2.05
C GLU A 710 -59.03 4.22 -3.08
N GLY A 711 -60.31 3.85 -3.38
CA GLY A 711 -61.08 4.58 -4.34
C GLY A 711 -61.37 6.03 -3.91
N ILE A 712 -61.56 6.92 -4.86
CA ILE A 712 -61.96 8.31 -4.62
C ILE A 712 -63.27 8.32 -3.82
N ALA A 713 -63.33 9.21 -2.80
CA ALA A 713 -64.50 9.35 -1.97
C ALA A 713 -65.75 9.80 -2.80
N LYS A 714 -66.84 9.10 -2.61
CA LYS A 714 -68.07 9.35 -3.36
C LYS A 714 -68.93 10.50 -2.78
N TYR A 715 -68.75 10.79 -1.49
CA TYR A 715 -69.52 11.77 -0.78
C TYR A 715 -68.72 13.03 -0.46
N PRO A 716 -69.32 14.22 -0.41
CA PRO A 716 -68.60 15.45 -0.14
C PRO A 716 -68.05 15.49 1.32
N ALA A 717 -66.94 16.13 1.49
CA ALA A 717 -66.42 16.49 2.79
C ALA A 717 -67.04 17.74 3.35
N VAL A 718 -67.03 17.86 4.65
CA VAL A 718 -67.34 19.10 5.36
C VAL A 718 -66.17 19.50 6.21
N THR A 719 -65.69 20.74 6.08
CA THR A 719 -64.57 21.30 6.84
C THR A 719 -65.10 22.12 8.02
N ARG A 720 -64.33 22.12 9.12
CA ARG A 720 -64.54 22.98 10.27
C ARG A 720 -63.19 23.49 10.78
N ASP A 721 -63.07 24.79 10.88
CA ASP A 721 -61.86 25.36 11.47
C ASP A 721 -62.07 25.57 12.96
N ILE A 722 -61.01 25.23 13.75
CA ILE A 722 -60.97 25.51 15.18
C ILE A 722 -59.73 26.34 15.47
N SER A 723 -59.93 27.42 16.21
CA SER A 723 -58.82 28.21 16.77
C SER A 723 -58.84 28.05 18.28
N MET A 724 -57.70 27.77 18.84
CA MET A 724 -57.53 27.36 20.23
C MET A 724 -56.45 28.17 20.93
N VAL A 725 -56.70 28.49 22.18
CA VAL A 725 -55.71 29.04 23.11
C VAL A 725 -55.13 27.87 23.92
N VAL A 726 -53.88 27.61 23.71
CA VAL A 726 -53.18 26.39 24.15
C VAL A 726 -52.06 26.75 25.10
N PRO A 727 -51.93 26.13 26.30
CA PRO A 727 -50.75 26.32 27.12
C PRO A 727 -49.46 25.96 26.35
N ARG A 728 -48.41 26.76 26.48
CA ARG A 728 -47.14 26.52 25.77
C ARG A 728 -46.53 25.15 26.08
N THR A 729 -46.83 24.57 27.24
CA THR A 729 -46.35 23.23 27.64
C THR A 729 -47.05 22.08 26.91
N VAL A 730 -48.20 22.35 26.28
CA VAL A 730 -48.95 21.36 25.51
C VAL A 730 -48.33 21.24 24.13
N LEU A 731 -47.91 20.03 23.78
CA LEU A 731 -47.31 19.73 22.46
C LEU A 731 -48.40 19.52 21.40
N VAL A 732 -48.09 19.91 20.16
CA VAL A 732 -48.98 19.70 19.01
C VAL A 732 -49.39 18.22 18.87
N GLY A 733 -48.45 17.27 19.06
CA GLY A 733 -48.75 15.83 19.02
C GLY A 733 -49.81 15.37 20.05
N GLN A 734 -49.91 16.03 21.22
CA GLN A 734 -50.95 15.74 22.21
C GLN A 734 -52.34 16.18 21.71
N ILE A 735 -52.40 17.33 21.05
CA ILE A 735 -53.61 17.82 20.38
C ILE A 735 -54.04 16.86 19.28
N GLU A 736 -53.15 16.54 18.39
CA GLU A 736 -53.42 15.63 17.26
C GLU A 736 -53.86 14.24 17.73
N LYS A 737 -53.29 13.75 18.82
CA LYS A 737 -53.73 12.49 19.43
C LYS A 737 -55.21 12.56 19.93
N ILE A 738 -55.62 13.68 20.51
CA ILE A 738 -57.00 13.91 20.93
C ILE A 738 -57.89 14.01 19.68
N LEU A 739 -57.49 14.75 18.62
CA LEU A 739 -58.24 14.88 17.38
C LEU A 739 -58.49 13.50 16.77
N ALA A 740 -57.44 12.68 16.61
CA ALA A 740 -57.52 11.33 16.03
C ALA A 740 -58.42 10.40 16.87
N GLN A 741 -58.29 10.44 18.20
CA GLN A 741 -59.06 9.56 19.09
C GLN A 741 -60.53 9.95 19.22
N ARG A 742 -60.82 11.26 19.30
CA ARG A 742 -62.14 11.77 19.58
C ARG A 742 -62.95 12.12 18.33
N GLY A 743 -62.29 12.36 17.20
CA GLY A 743 -62.94 12.65 15.89
C GLY A 743 -63.75 11.49 15.33
N GLY A 744 -63.45 10.26 15.77
CA GLY A 744 -64.15 9.05 15.37
C GLY A 744 -63.95 8.71 13.87
N LYS A 745 -64.79 7.84 13.33
CA LYS A 745 -64.70 7.31 11.97
C LYS A 745 -64.98 8.33 10.88
N ILE A 746 -65.62 9.45 11.21
CA ILE A 746 -66.02 10.49 10.28
C ILE A 746 -64.97 11.60 10.14
N LEU A 747 -64.02 11.72 11.05
CA LEU A 747 -62.87 12.62 10.88
C LEU A 747 -61.91 11.98 9.88
N GLU A 748 -61.86 12.52 8.66
CA GLU A 748 -61.00 12.04 7.60
C GLU A 748 -59.57 12.55 7.76
N SER A 749 -59.41 13.83 8.08
CA SER A 749 -58.09 14.45 8.26
C SER A 749 -58.16 15.70 9.13
N TYR A 750 -57.03 16.13 9.62
CA TYR A 750 -56.84 17.38 10.28
C TYR A 750 -55.52 18.02 9.83
N SER A 751 -55.51 19.33 9.66
CA SER A 751 -54.35 20.10 9.22
C SER A 751 -54.15 21.32 10.06
N LEU A 752 -52.94 21.45 10.66
CA LEU A 752 -52.50 22.65 11.35
C LEU A 752 -52.15 23.69 10.27
N PHE A 753 -52.80 24.88 10.35
CA PHE A 753 -52.55 25.93 9.35
C PHE A 753 -52.07 27.25 9.95
N ASP A 754 -52.22 27.47 11.29
CA ASP A 754 -51.72 28.67 11.94
C ASP A 754 -51.26 28.43 13.36
N ILE A 755 -50.13 29.04 13.74
CA ILE A 755 -49.63 29.16 15.11
C ILE A 755 -49.30 30.66 15.33
N TYR A 756 -49.96 31.27 16.31
CA TYR A 756 -49.73 32.63 16.66
C TYR A 756 -49.27 32.78 18.11
N GLU A 757 -48.16 33.48 18.30
CA GLU A 757 -47.61 33.88 19.60
C GLU A 757 -47.40 35.41 19.62
N GLY A 758 -48.36 36.16 20.08
CA GLY A 758 -48.30 37.62 20.09
C GLY A 758 -49.00 38.25 21.27
N THR A 759 -49.01 39.57 21.36
CA THR A 759 -49.51 40.37 22.48
C THR A 759 -51.01 40.19 22.76
N GLN A 760 -51.73 39.60 21.81
CA GLN A 760 -53.17 39.33 21.96
C GLN A 760 -53.45 37.97 22.67
N ILE A 761 -52.44 37.21 22.94
CA ILE A 761 -52.57 35.90 23.64
C ILE A 761 -52.02 36.04 25.05
N LYS A 762 -52.71 35.43 26.00
CA LYS A 762 -52.34 35.38 27.43
C LYS A 762 -50.89 34.85 27.57
N GLU A 763 -50.11 35.47 28.44
CA GLU A 763 -48.76 35.02 28.76
C GLU A 763 -48.74 33.53 29.18
N GLY A 764 -47.78 32.74 28.65
CA GLY A 764 -47.70 31.29 28.83
C GLY A 764 -48.60 30.46 27.91
N TYR A 765 -49.31 31.10 26.98
CA TYR A 765 -50.18 30.45 25.98
C TYR A 765 -49.73 30.77 24.57
N LYS A 766 -50.21 30.01 23.60
CA LYS A 766 -50.13 30.23 22.13
C LYS A 766 -51.48 29.94 21.48
N SER A 767 -51.77 30.56 20.39
CA SER A 767 -52.95 30.25 19.57
C SER A 767 -52.55 29.19 18.53
N ILE A 768 -53.37 28.16 18.39
CA ILE A 768 -53.18 27.11 17.36
C ILE A 768 -54.48 26.94 16.62
N ALA A 769 -54.43 26.90 15.32
CA ALA A 769 -55.60 26.71 14.46
C ALA A 769 -55.45 25.45 13.56
N TYR A 770 -56.55 24.68 13.56
CA TYR A 770 -56.68 23.48 12.74
C TYR A 770 -57.90 23.55 11.85
N THR A 771 -57.74 23.05 10.62
CA THR A 771 -58.87 22.62 9.76
C THR A 771 -59.14 21.14 9.98
N LEU A 772 -60.35 20.80 10.33
CA LEU A 772 -60.84 19.42 10.51
C LEU A 772 -61.72 19.06 9.31
N THR A 773 -61.38 17.96 8.62
CA THR A 773 -62.14 17.47 7.46
C THR A 773 -62.95 16.24 7.89
N PHE A 774 -64.28 16.35 7.79
CA PHE A 774 -65.19 15.24 8.08
C PHE A 774 -65.83 14.67 6.83
N ARG A 775 -65.86 13.36 6.72
CA ARG A 775 -66.48 12.62 5.62
C ARG A 775 -66.93 11.23 6.06
N ALA A 776 -68.02 10.75 5.54
CA ALA A 776 -68.43 9.35 5.65
C ALA A 776 -68.16 8.60 4.34
N LYS A 777 -67.83 7.32 4.42
CA LYS A 777 -67.55 6.48 3.23
C LYS A 777 -68.83 6.03 2.51
N ASP A 778 -69.98 6.05 3.18
CA ASP A 778 -71.26 5.43 2.79
C ASP A 778 -72.42 6.42 2.62
N LYS A 779 -72.30 7.66 3.07
CA LYS A 779 -73.35 8.68 2.97
C LYS A 779 -72.84 10.10 3.06
N THR A 780 -73.70 11.07 2.72
CA THR A 780 -73.46 12.48 3.07
C THR A 780 -73.66 12.71 4.56
N LEU A 781 -72.74 13.41 5.20
CA LEU A 781 -72.86 13.72 6.65
C LEU A 781 -73.94 14.75 6.94
N GLU A 782 -74.64 14.58 8.00
CA GLU A 782 -75.59 15.55 8.54
C GLU A 782 -74.95 16.47 9.60
N ASP A 783 -75.36 17.73 9.69
CA ASP A 783 -74.80 18.72 10.65
C ASP A 783 -74.81 18.22 12.09
N ALA A 784 -75.82 17.42 12.48
CA ALA A 784 -75.93 16.84 13.82
C ALA A 784 -74.75 15.86 14.13
N GLU A 785 -74.28 15.10 13.12
CA GLU A 785 -73.18 14.14 13.29
C GLU A 785 -71.86 14.89 13.46
N ILE A 786 -71.62 15.94 12.66
CA ILE A 786 -70.45 16.78 12.72
C ILE A 786 -70.44 17.49 14.08
N THR A 787 -71.55 18.06 14.54
CA THR A 787 -71.65 18.76 15.81
C THR A 787 -71.36 17.81 16.99
N ALA A 788 -71.83 16.57 16.90
CA ALA A 788 -71.56 15.55 17.94
C ALA A 788 -70.08 15.17 17.97
N ALA A 789 -69.41 15.05 16.81
CA ALA A 789 -67.99 14.76 16.74
C ALA A 789 -67.16 15.96 17.27
N MET A 790 -67.48 17.16 16.85
CA MET A 790 -66.89 18.41 17.34
C MET A 790 -66.97 18.51 18.86
N LYS A 791 -68.14 18.27 19.45
CA LYS A 791 -68.34 18.27 20.92
C LYS A 791 -67.42 17.29 21.64
N LYS A 792 -67.21 16.09 21.09
CA LYS A 792 -66.30 15.09 21.65
C LYS A 792 -64.83 15.55 21.57
N ILE A 793 -64.47 16.15 20.44
CA ILE A 793 -63.15 16.72 20.25
C ILE A 793 -62.88 17.83 21.29
N LEU A 794 -63.77 18.81 21.35
CA LEU A 794 -63.64 19.95 22.29
C LEU A 794 -63.56 19.51 23.73
N ASN A 795 -64.44 18.61 24.19
CA ASN A 795 -64.36 18.04 25.53
C ASN A 795 -63.01 17.30 25.79
N GLY A 796 -62.40 16.69 24.78
CA GLY A 796 -61.09 16.10 24.90
C GLY A 796 -59.96 17.13 25.02
N LEU A 797 -60.08 18.22 24.31
CA LEU A 797 -59.10 19.33 24.31
C LEU A 797 -59.15 20.11 25.62
N GLU A 798 -60.32 20.31 26.20
CA GLU A 798 -60.50 20.93 27.50
C GLU A 798 -59.75 20.19 28.63
N GLN A 799 -59.59 18.86 28.52
CA GLN A 799 -58.84 18.06 29.49
C GLN A 799 -57.33 18.41 29.49
N LEU A 800 -56.84 18.99 28.44
CA LEU A 800 -55.46 19.50 28.31
C LEU A 800 -55.36 20.98 28.71
N GLY A 801 -56.42 21.61 29.22
CA GLY A 801 -56.46 23.03 29.54
C GLY A 801 -56.53 23.94 28.28
N ILE A 802 -57.03 23.42 27.17
CA ILE A 802 -57.16 24.13 25.91
C ILE A 802 -58.55 24.74 25.81
N GLU A 803 -58.60 26.02 25.47
CA GLU A 803 -59.87 26.79 25.32
C GLU A 803 -60.03 27.21 23.84
N LEU A 804 -61.28 27.30 23.37
CA LEU A 804 -61.52 27.89 22.06
C LEU A 804 -61.26 29.41 22.10
N ARG A 805 -60.56 29.90 21.09
CA ARG A 805 -60.40 31.35 20.89
C ARG A 805 -61.71 31.92 20.35
N GLN A 806 -62.29 32.87 21.13
CA GLN A 806 -63.48 33.58 20.68
C GLN A 806 -63.17 34.61 19.60
#